data_f394bed0cc5370ffb374f434e3c9b0a2
#
_entry.id   f394bed0cc5370ffb374f434e3c9b0a2
#
_cell.length_a   1.000
_cell.length_b   1.000
_cell.length_c   1.000
_cell.angle_alpha   90.00
_cell.angle_beta   90.00
_cell.angle_gamma   90.00
#
_symmetry.space_group_name_H-M   'P 1'
#
loop_
_entity.id
_entity.type
_entity.pdbx_description
1 polymer ?
#
loop_
_entity_poly.entity_id
_entity_poly.type
_entity_poly.pdbx_seq_one_letter_code
_entity_poly.pdbx_strand_id
1 'polypeptide(L)'
;MSRTLARLIVLSLATTLVSNAVAAEPLHVRIDRMIDAAQIGPQAGLASDEAFLRRVYLDFAGVIPTSAEARQFLDDPSPNKRVQLIDRLLGSPEYVRHMTDVFSLMLMERRSNDKDWLAYLRSSIEENKPWNQMAAEILGSDGVDARTRGPVNFYLARNVEANLMTREVGRMFFGMDLQCAQCHDHPRIDDYHQRDYYGLYAFVNRTYLFRPNKKKPAVLAEKAEGDVTFKSVFTGKEGKTKPCLPGETQIDEPTFKKGEEYKVKPDKKKKTLRPIPKYSRRERLGQLVAKGDNLAFRRNIVNRLWAHLMGRGLVHPPDEIHNANPPSHPELLDLLASEFAAMHFDIKAFLRELALTRTYQRSVQLPDNLVEQSRSMAPRLSQLQANQKELVTQWLNTDTAIKKTSAELEAAQKTLTALAAELKKANAAVTAARKAVKPVPEQLAAAEQAVARVSAQQKESQQQIEALQQQLQQFKEQYGQQGLALKVDERRTATVQALLDYVTLLQSAKPDQEALDQAYEQLTKSWSEQFVIGTLEPLSPEQMAWSVMQATGLTDRQRLASTAELNKKKPLKPEEQKDPAKWAAREQEIEEAVHAKLKGNVSLFIKLFGAAAGQPQDDFFATADQALFFANGGQLRSWLAPRGGNLADRLIKMEQPEALTEELYLSVLTRRPTAQEVADVKDYLTSRKEKSAAIQEMIWALVTSSEFRFQH
;
A
#
# COMPACT_ATOMS: atom_id res chain seq x y z
N MET A 1 -90.61 6.91 -11.55
CA MET A 1 -89.91 5.59 -11.56
C MET A 1 -88.75 5.68 -12.49
N SER A 2 -87.64 5.36 -12.07
CA SER A 2 -86.39 4.87 -12.67
C SER A 2 -85.15 5.59 -12.12
N ARG A 3 -84.39 4.84 -11.35
CA ARG A 3 -83.11 5.24 -10.79
C ARG A 3 -82.04 5.02 -11.84
N THR A 4 -81.26 6.05 -12.14
CA THR A 4 -80.08 5.95 -12.96
C THR A 4 -78.84 6.11 -12.07
N LEU A 5 -78.06 5.04 -11.95
CA LEU A 5 -76.80 5.00 -11.23
C LEU A 5 -75.74 5.79 -11.99
N ALA A 6 -75.16 6.82 -11.36
CA ALA A 6 -73.91 7.46 -11.81
C ALA A 6 -72.73 6.65 -11.32
N ARG A 7 -71.96 6.07 -12.24
CA ARG A 7 -70.60 5.47 -11.95
C ARG A 7 -69.60 6.58 -11.99
N LEU A 8 -68.98 6.90 -10.83
CA LEU A 8 -67.77 7.67 -10.73
C LEU A 8 -66.60 6.76 -11.11
N ILE A 9 -65.89 7.10 -12.18
CA ILE A 9 -64.62 6.54 -12.55
C ILE A 9 -63.57 7.40 -11.82
N VAL A 10 -62.97 6.87 -10.77
CA VAL A 10 -61.76 7.45 -10.13
C VAL A 10 -60.57 7.03 -10.99
N LEU A 11 -60.05 7.96 -11.80
CA LEU A 11 -58.77 7.81 -12.48
C LEU A 11 -57.65 8.06 -11.47
N SER A 12 -57.08 7.01 -10.91
CA SER A 12 -55.86 7.12 -10.12
C SER A 12 -54.67 7.32 -11.07
N LEU A 13 -54.18 8.56 -11.18
CA LEU A 13 -52.86 8.86 -11.75
C LEU A 13 -51.80 8.29 -10.80
N ALA A 14 -51.30 7.12 -11.11
CA ALA A 14 -50.07 6.62 -10.55
C ALA A 14 -48.92 7.38 -11.21
N THR A 15 -48.48 8.48 -10.62
CA THR A 15 -47.20 9.11 -10.92
C THR A 15 -46.10 8.18 -10.44
N THR A 16 -45.59 7.35 -11.34
CA THR A 16 -44.32 6.65 -11.17
C THR A 16 -43.23 7.73 -11.12
N LEU A 17 -42.80 8.10 -9.91
CA LEU A 17 -41.53 8.74 -9.69
C LEU A 17 -40.46 7.76 -10.15
N VAL A 18 -40.03 7.86 -11.40
CA VAL A 18 -38.76 7.31 -11.85
C VAL A 18 -37.71 8.17 -11.16
N SER A 19 -37.25 7.74 -9.98
CA SER A 19 -36.00 8.21 -9.41
C SER A 19 -34.94 7.88 -10.46
N ASN A 20 -34.57 8.85 -11.27
CA ASN A 20 -33.29 8.83 -11.95
C ASN A 20 -32.24 8.85 -10.82
N ALA A 21 -31.86 7.67 -10.34
CA ALA A 21 -30.64 7.53 -9.63
C ALA A 21 -29.55 7.96 -10.63
N VAL A 22 -29.09 9.20 -10.52
CA VAL A 22 -27.86 9.64 -11.20
C VAL A 22 -26.82 8.64 -10.75
N ALA A 23 -26.39 7.77 -11.67
CA ALA A 23 -25.34 6.81 -11.38
C ALA A 23 -24.18 7.60 -10.77
N ALA A 24 -23.71 7.19 -9.59
CA ALA A 24 -22.59 7.87 -8.94
C ALA A 24 -21.43 7.93 -9.92
N GLU A 25 -20.79 9.09 -10.03
CA GLU A 25 -19.66 9.30 -10.92
C GLU A 25 -18.58 8.22 -10.62
N PRO A 26 -18.03 7.53 -11.65
CA PRO A 26 -17.03 6.49 -11.45
C PRO A 26 -15.82 6.98 -10.63
N LEU A 27 -15.23 6.08 -9.85
CA LEU A 27 -14.13 6.45 -8.95
C LEU A 27 -12.94 7.02 -9.71
N HIS A 28 -12.56 6.44 -10.85
CA HIS A 28 -11.45 6.94 -11.69
C HIS A 28 -11.66 8.39 -12.15
N VAL A 29 -12.89 8.80 -12.48
CA VAL A 29 -13.18 10.19 -12.87
C VAL A 29 -13.04 11.14 -11.68
N ARG A 30 -13.49 10.71 -10.50
CA ARG A 30 -13.34 11.49 -9.25
C ARG A 30 -11.88 11.66 -8.85
N ILE A 31 -11.07 10.61 -9.01
CA ILE A 31 -9.62 10.64 -8.77
C ILE A 31 -8.98 11.69 -9.68
N ASP A 32 -9.19 11.59 -10.98
CA ASP A 32 -8.61 12.51 -11.95
C ASP A 32 -9.01 13.96 -11.67
N ARG A 33 -10.28 14.20 -11.34
CA ARG A 33 -10.75 15.53 -10.96
C ARG A 33 -10.03 16.09 -9.73
N MET A 34 -9.76 15.26 -8.72
CA MET A 34 -9.05 15.68 -7.51
C MET A 34 -7.57 15.97 -7.79
N ILE A 35 -6.92 15.13 -8.59
CA ILE A 35 -5.53 15.38 -9.03
C ILE A 35 -5.46 16.67 -9.86
N ASP A 36 -6.36 16.85 -10.83
CA ASP A 36 -6.41 18.08 -11.66
C ASP A 36 -6.70 19.34 -10.83
N ALA A 37 -7.59 19.26 -9.85
CA ALA A 37 -7.90 20.38 -8.96
C ALA A 37 -6.73 20.76 -8.04
N ALA A 38 -5.92 19.78 -7.64
CA ALA A 38 -4.72 20.00 -6.84
C ALA A 38 -3.54 20.54 -7.66
N GLN A 39 -3.63 20.45 -8.99
CA GLN A 39 -2.55 20.79 -9.90
C GLN A 39 -2.27 22.30 -9.96
N ILE A 40 -0.99 22.64 -10.07
CA ILE A 40 -0.56 24.03 -10.06
C ILE A 40 0.17 24.44 -11.34
N GLY A 41 0.36 23.53 -12.28
CA GLY A 41 1.12 23.82 -13.50
C GLY A 41 0.82 22.84 -14.62
N PRO A 42 1.67 22.83 -15.65
CA PRO A 42 1.56 21.87 -16.75
C PRO A 42 1.61 20.44 -16.24
N GLN A 43 1.00 19.53 -16.99
CA GLN A 43 1.03 18.09 -16.72
C GLN A 43 1.38 17.31 -17.97
N ALA A 44 1.98 16.14 -17.82
CA ALA A 44 2.26 15.26 -18.93
C ALA A 44 0.97 14.78 -19.61
N GLY A 45 1.02 14.61 -20.92
CA GLY A 45 -0.04 13.98 -21.69
C GLY A 45 -0.22 12.50 -21.35
N LEU A 46 -1.14 11.85 -22.04
CA LEU A 46 -1.27 10.39 -21.94
C LEU A 46 -0.09 9.69 -22.60
N ALA A 47 0.33 8.59 -22.03
CA ALA A 47 1.34 7.70 -22.62
C ALA A 47 0.86 7.16 -23.98
N SER A 48 1.80 6.88 -24.89
CA SER A 48 1.50 6.17 -26.13
C SER A 48 0.90 4.80 -25.85
N ASP A 49 0.29 4.19 -26.85
CA ASP A 49 -0.30 2.86 -26.70
C ASP A 49 0.77 1.79 -26.40
N GLU A 50 1.98 1.96 -26.92
CA GLU A 50 3.13 1.09 -26.64
C GLU A 50 3.55 1.17 -25.15
N ALA A 51 3.74 2.38 -24.66
CA ALA A 51 4.12 2.60 -23.27
C ALA A 51 3.01 2.14 -22.31
N PHE A 52 1.74 2.44 -22.60
CA PHE A 52 0.61 1.95 -21.84
C PHE A 52 0.54 0.42 -21.82
N LEU A 53 0.70 -0.23 -22.99
CA LEU A 53 0.67 -1.68 -23.12
C LEU A 53 1.73 -2.33 -22.23
N ARG A 54 2.98 -1.85 -22.33
CA ARG A 54 4.07 -2.37 -21.52
C ARG A 54 3.81 -2.21 -20.04
N ARG A 55 3.37 -1.01 -19.62
CA ARG A 55 3.05 -0.70 -18.22
C ARG A 55 1.99 -1.63 -17.65
N VAL A 56 0.84 -1.73 -18.30
CA VAL A 56 -0.28 -2.53 -17.77
C VAL A 56 0.01 -4.03 -17.73
N TYR A 57 0.84 -4.55 -18.64
CA TYR A 57 1.30 -5.93 -18.57
C TYR A 57 2.25 -6.16 -17.39
N LEU A 58 3.19 -5.26 -17.16
CA LEU A 58 4.10 -5.34 -16.02
C LEU A 58 3.36 -5.25 -14.68
N ASP A 59 2.37 -4.37 -14.57
CA ASP A 59 1.62 -4.17 -13.32
C ASP A 59 0.62 -5.29 -13.01
N PHE A 60 0.01 -5.90 -14.02
CA PHE A 60 -1.00 -6.93 -13.80
C PHE A 60 -0.55 -8.35 -14.11
N ALA A 61 0.35 -8.54 -15.08
CA ALA A 61 0.86 -9.85 -15.44
C ALA A 61 2.30 -10.11 -14.94
N GLY A 62 3.02 -9.07 -14.51
CA GLY A 62 4.40 -9.16 -14.02
C GLY A 62 5.44 -9.50 -15.11
N VAL A 63 5.06 -9.35 -16.37
CA VAL A 63 5.90 -9.69 -17.54
C VAL A 63 5.49 -8.84 -18.72
N ILE A 64 6.43 -8.58 -19.65
CA ILE A 64 6.10 -7.90 -20.93
C ILE A 64 5.21 -8.79 -21.82
N PRO A 65 4.36 -8.20 -22.69
CA PRO A 65 3.55 -8.98 -23.64
C PRO A 65 4.44 -9.73 -24.64
N THR A 66 3.88 -10.75 -25.27
CA THR A 66 4.47 -11.35 -26.47
C THR A 66 4.38 -10.38 -27.65
N SER A 67 5.24 -10.56 -28.68
CA SER A 67 5.17 -9.76 -29.92
C SER A 67 3.82 -9.88 -30.62
N ALA A 68 3.17 -11.03 -30.52
CA ALA A 68 1.83 -11.25 -31.07
C ALA A 68 0.76 -10.43 -30.34
N GLU A 69 0.76 -10.43 -29.01
CA GLU A 69 -0.16 -9.62 -28.19
C GLU A 69 0.10 -8.13 -28.39
N ALA A 70 1.38 -7.73 -28.47
CA ALA A 70 1.74 -6.34 -28.74
C ALA A 70 1.21 -5.89 -30.10
N ARG A 71 1.43 -6.67 -31.15
CA ARG A 71 0.91 -6.37 -32.50
C ARG A 71 -0.61 -6.30 -32.51
N GLN A 72 -1.28 -7.27 -31.91
CA GLN A 72 -2.73 -7.31 -31.82
C GLN A 72 -3.31 -6.04 -31.14
N PHE A 73 -2.74 -5.60 -30.04
CA PHE A 73 -3.19 -4.40 -29.32
C PHE A 73 -2.90 -3.12 -30.10
N LEU A 74 -1.70 -3.00 -30.69
CA LEU A 74 -1.28 -1.81 -31.43
C LEU A 74 -2.08 -1.64 -32.74
N ASP A 75 -2.47 -2.73 -33.38
CA ASP A 75 -3.26 -2.72 -34.61
C ASP A 75 -4.78 -2.58 -34.35
N ASP A 76 -5.23 -2.72 -33.11
CA ASP A 76 -6.66 -2.57 -32.77
C ASP A 76 -7.07 -1.09 -32.84
N PRO A 77 -8.02 -0.71 -33.73
CA PRO A 77 -8.51 0.66 -33.84
C PRO A 77 -9.57 1.02 -32.79
N SER A 78 -9.96 0.09 -31.93
CA SER A 78 -11.04 0.29 -30.96
C SER A 78 -10.68 1.41 -29.95
N PRO A 79 -11.56 2.39 -29.75
CA PRO A 79 -11.36 3.45 -28.75
C PRO A 79 -11.34 2.91 -27.32
N ASN A 80 -11.88 1.72 -27.08
CA ASN A 80 -11.98 1.07 -25.77
C ASN A 80 -10.90 0.00 -25.54
N LYS A 81 -9.90 -0.13 -26.43
CA LYS A 81 -8.88 -1.20 -26.36
C LYS A 81 -8.13 -1.21 -25.04
N ARG A 82 -7.84 -0.04 -24.43
CA ARG A 82 -7.17 0.06 -23.13
C ARG A 82 -8.03 -0.51 -22.01
N VAL A 83 -9.33 -0.19 -21.98
CA VAL A 83 -10.28 -0.72 -20.99
C VAL A 83 -10.41 -2.25 -21.14
N GLN A 84 -10.57 -2.73 -22.36
CA GLN A 84 -10.67 -4.17 -22.66
C GLN A 84 -9.39 -4.92 -22.27
N LEU A 85 -8.22 -4.31 -22.46
CA LEU A 85 -6.94 -4.88 -22.05
C LEU A 85 -6.84 -4.98 -20.51
N ILE A 86 -7.18 -3.91 -19.78
CA ILE A 86 -7.23 -3.92 -18.31
C ILE A 86 -8.13 -5.06 -17.82
N ASP A 87 -9.35 -5.14 -18.33
CA ASP A 87 -10.34 -6.15 -17.91
C ASP A 87 -9.85 -7.59 -18.22
N ARG A 88 -9.24 -7.80 -19.37
CA ARG A 88 -8.65 -9.08 -19.76
C ARG A 88 -7.50 -9.50 -18.82
N LEU A 89 -6.59 -8.59 -18.52
CA LEU A 89 -5.45 -8.90 -17.65
C LEU A 89 -5.89 -9.19 -16.23
N LEU A 90 -6.82 -8.41 -15.65
CA LEU A 90 -7.40 -8.66 -14.32
C LEU A 90 -8.10 -10.02 -14.21
N GLY A 91 -8.61 -10.57 -15.32
CA GLY A 91 -9.20 -11.90 -15.40
C GLY A 91 -8.20 -13.04 -15.66
N SER A 92 -6.92 -12.73 -15.90
CA SER A 92 -5.94 -13.71 -16.37
C SER A 92 -5.29 -14.52 -15.24
N PRO A 93 -4.79 -15.74 -15.52
CA PRO A 93 -3.96 -16.50 -14.58
C PRO A 93 -2.63 -15.81 -14.25
N GLU A 94 -2.11 -14.99 -15.17
CA GLU A 94 -0.90 -14.18 -14.99
C GLU A 94 -1.10 -13.18 -13.84
N TYR A 95 -2.25 -12.51 -13.79
CA TYR A 95 -2.63 -11.64 -12.67
C TYR A 95 -2.56 -12.36 -11.33
N VAL A 96 -3.13 -13.57 -11.26
CA VAL A 96 -3.12 -14.35 -10.03
C VAL A 96 -1.68 -14.66 -9.59
N ARG A 97 -0.81 -15.04 -10.53
CA ARG A 97 0.61 -15.32 -10.25
C ARG A 97 1.35 -14.07 -9.78
N HIS A 98 1.25 -12.99 -10.55
CA HIS A 98 1.93 -11.74 -10.25
C HIS A 98 1.47 -11.14 -8.91
N MET A 99 0.17 -11.02 -8.68
CA MET A 99 -0.34 -10.48 -7.42
C MET A 99 -0.04 -11.37 -6.22
N THR A 100 0.15 -12.67 -6.41
CA THR A 100 0.67 -13.56 -5.36
C THR A 100 2.08 -13.13 -4.94
N ASP A 101 2.95 -12.84 -5.90
CA ASP A 101 4.32 -12.36 -5.64
C ASP A 101 4.29 -10.95 -5.01
N VAL A 102 3.46 -10.03 -5.52
CA VAL A 102 3.28 -8.67 -4.98
C VAL A 102 2.83 -8.70 -3.52
N PHE A 103 1.76 -9.46 -3.19
CA PHE A 103 1.29 -9.56 -1.81
C PHE A 103 2.26 -10.31 -0.90
N SER A 104 2.97 -11.32 -1.43
CA SER A 104 4.02 -12.00 -0.68
C SER A 104 5.18 -11.05 -0.37
N LEU A 105 5.60 -10.22 -1.31
CA LEU A 105 6.62 -9.20 -1.11
C LEU A 105 6.15 -8.13 -0.11
N MET A 106 4.95 -7.61 -0.29
CA MET A 106 4.33 -6.61 0.58
C MET A 106 4.27 -7.06 2.05
N LEU A 107 3.90 -8.32 2.30
CA LEU A 107 3.63 -8.83 3.64
C LEU A 107 4.82 -9.57 4.28
N MET A 108 5.72 -10.13 3.46
CA MET A 108 6.83 -10.95 3.93
C MET A 108 8.21 -10.38 3.65
N GLU A 109 8.36 -9.41 2.73
CA GLU A 109 9.66 -8.83 2.35
C GLU A 109 10.72 -9.93 2.10
N ARG A 110 10.34 -10.98 1.38
CA ARG A 110 11.21 -12.15 1.11
C ARG A 110 11.68 -12.96 2.33
N ARG A 111 11.07 -12.76 3.53
CA ARG A 111 11.42 -13.51 4.76
C ARG A 111 11.16 -15.00 4.65
N SER A 112 10.22 -15.42 3.80
CA SER A 112 9.83 -16.81 3.64
C SER A 112 9.26 -17.08 2.26
N ASN A 113 9.64 -18.23 1.69
CA ASN A 113 9.05 -18.81 0.48
C ASN A 113 8.25 -20.09 0.84
N ASP A 114 7.57 -20.09 1.98
CA ASP A 114 6.78 -21.21 2.44
C ASP A 114 5.66 -21.53 1.45
N LYS A 115 5.54 -22.81 1.08
CA LYS A 115 4.57 -23.26 0.06
C LYS A 115 3.12 -23.09 0.50
N ASP A 116 2.83 -23.25 1.78
CA ASP A 116 1.47 -23.12 2.31
C ASP A 116 1.05 -21.65 2.35
N TRP A 117 2.01 -20.74 2.60
CA TRP A 117 1.81 -19.30 2.48
C TRP A 117 1.50 -18.87 1.04
N LEU A 118 2.32 -19.27 0.08
CA LEU A 118 2.11 -18.95 -1.33
C LEU A 118 0.81 -19.55 -1.88
N ALA A 119 0.47 -20.79 -1.48
CA ALA A 119 -0.79 -21.41 -1.85
C ALA A 119 -2.00 -20.66 -1.28
N TYR A 120 -1.91 -20.19 -0.03
CA TYR A 120 -2.94 -19.37 0.60
C TYR A 120 -3.15 -18.04 -0.15
N LEU A 121 -2.07 -17.31 -0.44
CA LEU A 121 -2.17 -16.05 -1.19
C LEU A 121 -2.76 -16.30 -2.58
N ARG A 122 -2.26 -17.31 -3.30
CA ARG A 122 -2.74 -17.65 -4.63
C ARG A 122 -4.24 -17.92 -4.65
N SER A 123 -4.73 -18.81 -3.77
CA SER A 123 -6.17 -19.09 -3.71
C SER A 123 -6.98 -17.84 -3.31
N SER A 124 -6.48 -17.02 -2.40
CA SER A 124 -7.17 -15.80 -1.98
C SER A 124 -7.30 -14.78 -3.12
N ILE A 125 -6.27 -14.63 -3.96
CA ILE A 125 -6.29 -13.72 -5.12
C ILE A 125 -7.14 -14.31 -6.25
N GLU A 126 -7.05 -15.59 -6.51
CA GLU A 126 -7.86 -16.29 -7.51
C GLU A 126 -9.36 -16.17 -7.20
N GLU A 127 -9.74 -16.39 -5.94
CA GLU A 127 -11.11 -16.23 -5.43
C GLU A 127 -11.55 -14.76 -5.26
N ASN A 128 -10.66 -13.81 -5.53
CA ASN A 128 -10.87 -12.38 -5.25
C ASN A 128 -11.34 -12.11 -3.82
N LYS A 129 -10.70 -12.78 -2.85
CA LYS A 129 -11.04 -12.64 -1.42
C LYS A 129 -10.88 -11.20 -0.96
N PRO A 130 -11.86 -10.61 -0.26
CA PRO A 130 -11.77 -9.25 0.27
C PRO A 130 -10.54 -9.04 1.16
N TRP A 131 -9.87 -7.90 1.02
CA TRP A 131 -8.65 -7.62 1.77
C TRP A 131 -8.82 -7.70 3.30
N ASN A 132 -9.92 -7.17 3.83
CA ASN A 132 -10.19 -7.23 5.27
C ASN A 132 -10.33 -8.68 5.78
N GLN A 133 -10.86 -9.58 4.96
CA GLN A 133 -10.93 -11.01 5.28
C GLN A 133 -9.54 -11.66 5.21
N MET A 134 -8.74 -11.37 4.17
CA MET A 134 -7.36 -11.85 4.08
C MET A 134 -6.54 -11.41 5.31
N ALA A 135 -6.60 -10.14 5.65
CA ALA A 135 -5.90 -9.58 6.82
C ALA A 135 -6.37 -10.21 8.13
N ALA A 136 -7.66 -10.44 8.29
CA ALA A 136 -8.24 -11.11 9.46
C ALA A 136 -7.75 -12.56 9.60
N GLU A 137 -7.70 -13.30 8.49
CA GLU A 137 -7.17 -14.67 8.46
C GLU A 137 -5.68 -14.70 8.81
N ILE A 138 -4.88 -13.77 8.27
CA ILE A 138 -3.45 -13.67 8.58
C ILE A 138 -3.23 -13.36 10.06
N LEU A 139 -3.90 -12.34 10.59
CA LEU A 139 -3.72 -11.87 11.95
C LEU A 139 -4.36 -12.81 13.00
N GLY A 140 -5.43 -13.52 12.64
CA GLY A 140 -6.18 -14.40 13.53
C GLY A 140 -5.70 -15.86 13.55
N SER A 141 -4.93 -16.33 12.58
CA SER A 141 -4.59 -17.76 12.38
C SER A 141 -3.64 -18.30 13.43
N ASP A 142 -3.84 -19.60 13.80
CA ASP A 142 -2.99 -20.33 14.73
C ASP A 142 -2.19 -21.48 14.11
N GLY A 143 -2.49 -21.85 12.86
CA GLY A 143 -1.80 -22.90 12.11
C GLY A 143 -2.17 -24.33 12.45
N VAL A 144 -3.27 -24.55 13.20
CA VAL A 144 -3.67 -25.87 13.67
C VAL A 144 -4.36 -26.70 12.57
N ASP A 145 -5.27 -26.07 11.86
CA ASP A 145 -5.99 -26.70 10.75
C ASP A 145 -5.45 -26.28 9.36
N ALA A 146 -5.93 -26.95 8.31
CA ALA A 146 -5.46 -26.70 6.95
C ALA A 146 -5.69 -25.26 6.48
N ARG A 147 -6.79 -24.60 6.89
CA ARG A 147 -7.12 -23.23 6.48
C ARG A 147 -6.22 -22.21 7.14
N THR A 148 -5.82 -22.45 8.39
CA THR A 148 -4.97 -21.54 9.17
C THR A 148 -3.48 -21.78 8.91
N ARG A 149 -3.12 -22.85 8.18
CA ARG A 149 -1.73 -23.27 7.94
C ARG A 149 -0.94 -22.30 7.08
N GLY A 150 -1.53 -21.79 6.02
CA GLY A 150 -0.91 -20.77 5.17
C GLY A 150 -0.76 -19.43 5.90
N PRO A 151 -1.86 -18.79 6.35
CA PRO A 151 -1.84 -17.46 6.97
C PRO A 151 -0.93 -17.34 8.20
N VAL A 152 -0.80 -18.38 9.03
CA VAL A 152 0.04 -18.36 10.24
C VAL A 152 1.52 -18.11 9.95
N ASN A 153 1.98 -18.35 8.70
CA ASN A 153 3.36 -18.14 8.31
C ASN A 153 3.82 -16.69 8.48
N PHE A 154 2.89 -15.71 8.46
CA PHE A 154 3.20 -14.33 8.82
C PHE A 154 3.90 -14.23 10.19
N TYR A 155 3.42 -14.94 11.19
CA TYR A 155 4.01 -14.97 12.52
C TYR A 155 5.21 -15.94 12.62
N LEU A 156 5.13 -17.10 11.96
CA LEU A 156 6.21 -18.11 12.00
C LEU A 156 7.51 -17.60 11.37
N ALA A 157 7.42 -16.84 10.28
CA ALA A 157 8.59 -16.22 9.62
C ALA A 157 9.26 -15.15 10.48
N ARG A 158 8.57 -14.67 11.53
CA ARG A 158 9.06 -13.70 12.52
C ARG A 158 9.41 -14.36 13.86
N ASN A 159 9.62 -15.69 13.86
CA ASN A 159 9.94 -16.50 15.03
C ASN A 159 8.97 -16.34 16.21
N VAL A 160 7.78 -15.80 15.98
CA VAL A 160 6.77 -15.48 17.00
C VAL A 160 7.35 -14.57 18.10
N GLU A 161 8.29 -13.68 17.73
CA GLU A 161 8.89 -12.71 18.62
C GLU A 161 7.94 -11.51 18.76
N ALA A 162 7.50 -11.23 20.00
CA ALA A 162 6.39 -10.31 20.24
C ALA A 162 6.67 -8.87 19.75
N ASN A 163 7.89 -8.35 19.94
CA ASN A 163 8.21 -7.00 19.50
C ASN A 163 8.32 -6.91 17.98
N LEU A 164 8.92 -7.92 17.33
CA LEU A 164 9.00 -7.98 15.88
C LEU A 164 7.59 -8.10 15.28
N MET A 165 6.74 -8.99 15.82
CA MET A 165 5.34 -9.11 15.39
C MET A 165 4.58 -7.79 15.51
N THR A 166 4.77 -7.06 16.62
CA THR A 166 4.11 -5.77 16.84
C THR A 166 4.51 -4.73 15.79
N ARG A 167 5.81 -4.58 15.54
CA ARG A 167 6.34 -3.64 14.54
C ARG A 167 5.81 -3.98 13.14
N GLU A 168 5.87 -5.25 12.77
CA GLU A 168 5.45 -5.69 11.45
C GLU A 168 3.91 -5.61 11.26
N VAL A 169 3.13 -5.87 12.31
CA VAL A 169 1.67 -5.63 12.27
C VAL A 169 1.39 -4.13 12.08
N GLY A 170 2.10 -3.26 12.81
CA GLY A 170 1.99 -1.80 12.64
C GLY A 170 2.32 -1.35 11.23
N ARG A 171 3.46 -1.78 10.69
CA ARG A 171 3.92 -1.41 9.35
C ARG A 171 3.01 -1.96 8.25
N MET A 172 2.77 -3.28 8.23
CA MET A 172 2.12 -3.94 7.10
C MET A 172 0.61 -3.71 7.05
N PHE A 173 -0.06 -3.57 8.19
CA PHE A 173 -1.52 -3.46 8.23
C PHE A 173 -2.03 -2.06 8.58
N PHE A 174 -1.20 -1.23 9.22
CA PHE A 174 -1.63 0.12 9.64
C PHE A 174 -0.74 1.25 9.08
N GLY A 175 0.34 0.91 8.36
CA GLY A 175 1.24 1.89 7.75
C GLY A 175 2.05 2.70 8.76
N MET A 176 2.32 2.14 9.93
CA MET A 176 2.98 2.84 11.04
C MET A 176 4.26 2.12 11.46
N ASP A 177 5.43 2.72 11.24
CA ASP A 177 6.68 2.23 11.82
C ASP A 177 6.81 2.71 13.27
N LEU A 178 6.31 1.90 14.19
CA LEU A 178 6.30 2.19 15.63
C LEU A 178 7.59 1.75 16.34
N GLN A 179 8.70 1.51 15.66
CA GLN A 179 9.91 0.97 16.29
C GLN A 179 10.43 1.86 17.41
N CYS A 180 10.48 3.18 17.23
CA CYS A 180 10.91 4.12 18.27
C CYS A 180 9.94 4.17 19.46
N ALA A 181 8.64 3.98 19.20
CA ALA A 181 7.60 4.02 20.23
C ALA A 181 7.63 2.82 21.19
N GLN A 182 8.49 1.83 20.95
CA GLN A 182 8.78 0.76 21.91
C GLN A 182 9.41 1.28 23.21
N CYS A 183 10.28 2.28 23.14
CA CYS A 183 11.08 2.76 24.28
C CYS A 183 10.60 4.09 24.84
N HIS A 184 10.02 4.95 24.03
CA HIS A 184 9.54 6.30 24.37
C HIS A 184 8.57 6.79 23.30
N ASP A 185 7.79 7.84 23.59
CA ASP A 185 7.04 8.54 22.55
C ASP A 185 8.03 9.06 21.49
N HIS A 186 7.65 9.04 20.22
CA HIS A 186 8.57 9.39 19.14
C HIS A 186 9.03 10.86 19.29
N PRO A 187 10.34 11.16 19.21
CA PRO A 187 10.86 12.50 19.55
C PRO A 187 10.52 13.60 18.53
N ARG A 188 10.10 13.23 17.32
CA ARG A 188 9.80 14.16 16.20
C ARG A 188 8.44 13.91 15.55
N ILE A 189 7.75 12.84 15.90
CA ILE A 189 6.47 12.44 15.33
C ILE A 189 5.47 12.44 16.48
N ASP A 190 4.63 13.47 16.53
CA ASP A 190 3.74 13.72 17.67
C ASP A 190 2.59 12.72 17.83
N ASP A 191 2.29 11.95 16.79
CA ASP A 191 1.24 10.93 16.77
C ASP A 191 1.75 9.49 16.97
N TYR A 192 3.06 9.29 17.16
CA TYR A 192 3.64 7.97 17.48
C TYR A 192 3.96 7.85 18.98
N HIS A 193 3.02 7.33 19.75
CA HIS A 193 3.16 7.18 21.20
C HIS A 193 3.46 5.74 21.62
N GLN A 194 4.12 5.59 22.78
CA GLN A 194 4.32 4.27 23.40
C GLN A 194 2.99 3.52 23.59
N ARG A 195 1.90 4.20 23.92
CA ARG A 195 0.60 3.57 24.10
C ARG A 195 0.09 2.88 22.82
N ASP A 196 0.42 3.41 21.62
CA ASP A 196 -0.01 2.85 20.34
C ASP A 196 0.78 1.57 20.04
N TYR A 197 2.11 1.61 20.26
CA TYR A 197 2.94 0.42 20.19
C TYR A 197 2.46 -0.67 21.16
N TYR A 198 2.29 -0.34 22.43
CA TYR A 198 1.89 -1.31 23.45
C TYR A 198 0.43 -1.73 23.33
N GLY A 199 -0.43 -0.93 22.71
CA GLY A 199 -1.79 -1.30 22.34
C GLY A 199 -1.79 -2.46 21.33
N LEU A 200 -0.98 -2.38 20.28
CA LEU A 200 -0.76 -3.47 19.31
C LEU A 200 -0.02 -4.65 19.94
N TYR A 201 1.03 -4.38 20.72
CA TYR A 201 1.80 -5.41 21.43
C TYR A 201 0.89 -6.27 22.32
N ALA A 202 -0.11 -5.66 22.96
CA ALA A 202 -1.03 -6.37 23.84
C ALA A 202 -1.88 -7.43 23.11
N PHE A 203 -2.07 -7.33 21.77
CA PHE A 203 -2.73 -8.38 21.02
C PHE A 203 -1.86 -9.62 20.85
N VAL A 204 -0.55 -9.46 20.74
CA VAL A 204 0.37 -10.54 20.33
C VAL A 204 1.28 -11.04 21.46
N ASN A 205 1.45 -10.30 22.56
CA ASN A 205 2.39 -10.63 23.64
C ASN A 205 2.11 -11.95 24.37
N ARG A 206 0.86 -12.45 24.32
CA ARG A 206 0.46 -13.72 24.89
C ARG A 206 0.75 -14.90 23.96
N THR A 207 1.06 -14.65 22.68
CA THR A 207 1.29 -15.66 21.64
C THR A 207 2.72 -16.20 21.73
N TYR A 208 2.87 -17.50 21.56
CA TYR A 208 4.16 -18.17 21.53
C TYR A 208 4.15 -19.38 20.60
N LEU A 209 5.35 -19.77 20.15
CA LEU A 209 5.55 -20.93 19.28
C LEU A 209 5.29 -22.22 20.06
N PHE A 210 4.40 -23.06 19.56
CA PHE A 210 4.11 -24.37 20.13
C PHE A 210 4.43 -25.48 19.14
N ARG A 211 5.18 -26.50 19.60
CA ARG A 211 5.50 -27.70 18.82
C ARG A 211 4.98 -28.93 19.56
N PRO A 212 3.90 -29.58 19.11
CA PRO A 212 3.36 -30.77 19.77
C PRO A 212 4.39 -31.88 19.86
N ASN A 213 5.18 -32.12 18.82
CA ASN A 213 6.34 -33.01 18.78
C ASN A 213 7.25 -32.64 17.59
N LYS A 214 8.43 -33.28 17.48
CA LYS A 214 9.41 -32.97 16.43
C LYS A 214 8.91 -33.30 15.00
N LYS A 215 7.90 -34.16 14.85
CA LYS A 215 7.37 -34.58 13.54
C LYS A 215 6.20 -33.72 13.07
N LYS A 216 5.56 -32.97 13.97
CA LYS A 216 4.44 -32.08 13.61
C LYS A 216 4.94 -30.66 13.37
N PRO A 217 4.34 -29.93 12.42
CA PRO A 217 4.68 -28.54 12.19
C PRO A 217 4.41 -27.68 13.43
N ALA A 218 5.16 -26.60 13.55
CA ALA A 218 4.92 -25.61 14.58
C ALA A 218 3.58 -24.90 14.38
N VAL A 219 2.92 -24.57 15.48
CA VAL A 219 1.66 -23.82 15.51
C VAL A 219 1.76 -22.75 16.59
N LEU A 220 0.80 -21.85 16.65
CA LEU A 220 0.73 -20.87 17.72
C LEU A 220 -0.08 -21.39 18.90
N ALA A 221 0.38 -21.06 20.10
CA ALA A 221 -0.41 -21.16 21.33
C ALA A 221 -0.43 -19.79 22.00
N GLU A 222 -1.37 -19.61 22.92
CA GLU A 222 -1.58 -18.34 23.58
C GLU A 222 -1.80 -18.53 25.08
N LYS A 223 -1.20 -17.65 25.90
CA LYS A 223 -1.46 -17.58 27.34
C LYS A 223 -2.78 -16.87 27.56
N ALA A 224 -3.54 -17.28 28.57
CA ALA A 224 -4.78 -16.60 28.97
C ALA A 224 -4.50 -15.30 29.74
N GLU A 225 -3.32 -15.16 30.33
CA GLU A 225 -2.92 -14.06 31.21
C GLU A 225 -1.67 -13.36 30.64
N GLY A 226 -1.49 -12.12 31.03
CA GLY A 226 -0.34 -11.29 30.67
C GLY A 226 -0.77 -9.85 30.44
N ASP A 227 -0.66 -9.04 31.49
CA ASP A 227 -0.89 -7.60 31.43
C ASP A 227 0.31 -6.92 30.73
N VAL A 228 0.05 -5.81 30.07
CA VAL A 228 1.07 -5.01 29.42
C VAL A 228 1.33 -3.77 30.24
N THR A 229 2.55 -3.66 30.75
CA THR A 229 3.10 -2.46 31.36
C THR A 229 4.32 -2.00 30.61
N PHE A 230 4.55 -0.71 30.57
CA PHE A 230 5.70 -0.12 29.90
C PHE A 230 6.20 1.09 30.68
N LYS A 231 7.44 1.49 30.42
CA LYS A 231 8.10 2.62 31.06
C LYS A 231 8.90 3.41 30.03
N SER A 232 8.69 4.72 29.99
CA SER A 232 9.49 5.59 29.13
C SER A 232 10.93 5.65 29.62
N VAL A 233 11.89 5.37 28.72
CA VAL A 233 13.31 5.45 29.03
C VAL A 233 13.79 6.88 29.29
N PHE A 234 13.10 7.90 28.77
CA PHE A 234 13.46 9.30 28.97
C PHE A 234 12.81 9.92 30.19
N THR A 235 11.52 9.70 30.38
CA THR A 235 10.77 10.36 31.46
C THR A 235 10.61 9.49 32.70
N GLY A 236 10.90 8.19 32.60
CA GLY A 236 10.64 7.23 33.67
C GLY A 236 9.15 6.98 33.95
N LYS A 237 8.25 7.60 33.19
CA LYS A 237 6.80 7.46 33.38
C LYS A 237 6.35 6.05 33.03
N GLU A 238 5.64 5.44 33.94
CA GLU A 238 5.07 4.10 33.78
C GLU A 238 3.66 4.19 33.20
N GLY A 239 3.32 3.22 32.33
CA GLY A 239 1.99 3.06 31.75
C GLY A 239 1.53 1.60 31.80
N LYS A 240 0.22 1.42 31.78
CA LYS A 240 -0.45 0.12 31.61
C LYS A 240 -1.47 0.25 30.49
N THR A 241 -1.56 -0.75 29.62
CA THR A 241 -2.53 -0.74 28.52
C THR A 241 -3.18 -2.10 28.32
N LYS A 242 -4.38 -2.06 27.77
CA LYS A 242 -5.09 -3.18 27.16
C LYS A 242 -4.89 -3.15 25.65
N PRO A 243 -5.27 -4.21 24.90
CA PRO A 243 -5.26 -4.20 23.45
C PRO A 243 -6.02 -3.01 22.88
N CYS A 244 -5.44 -2.36 21.87
CA CYS A 244 -5.98 -1.18 21.21
C CYS A 244 -5.47 -1.10 19.78
N LEU A 245 -6.35 -0.85 18.80
CA LEU A 245 -5.95 -0.53 17.43
C LEU A 245 -5.49 0.94 17.34
N PRO A 246 -4.62 1.28 16.39
CA PRO A 246 -4.22 2.67 16.18
C PRO A 246 -5.42 3.60 15.97
N GLY A 247 -5.43 4.72 16.69
CA GLY A 247 -6.51 5.70 16.63
C GLY A 247 -7.80 5.32 17.34
N GLU A 248 -7.87 4.16 18.00
CA GLU A 248 -9.07 3.69 18.71
C GLU A 248 -8.87 3.69 20.25
N THR A 249 -9.94 3.37 20.95
CA THR A 249 -9.93 3.17 22.41
C THR A 249 -9.54 1.74 22.76
N GLN A 250 -9.07 1.55 24.00
CA GLN A 250 -8.77 0.21 24.52
C GLN A 250 -10.01 -0.67 24.51
N ILE A 251 -9.85 -1.94 24.12
CA ILE A 251 -10.94 -2.91 24.10
C ILE A 251 -11.22 -3.46 25.50
N ASP A 252 -12.49 -3.71 25.78
CA ASP A 252 -12.87 -4.46 26.97
C ASP A 252 -12.64 -5.96 26.77
N GLU A 253 -12.02 -6.58 27.77
CA GLU A 253 -11.73 -8.01 27.79
C GLU A 253 -12.65 -8.72 28.82
N PRO A 254 -13.12 -9.94 28.51
CA PRO A 254 -13.91 -10.72 29.45
C PRO A 254 -13.05 -11.10 30.66
N THR A 255 -13.64 -11.06 31.83
CA THR A 255 -13.03 -11.51 33.09
C THR A 255 -13.44 -12.94 33.40
N PHE A 256 -12.50 -13.74 33.87
CA PHE A 256 -12.74 -15.13 34.25
C PHE A 256 -12.36 -15.33 35.73
N LYS A 257 -13.02 -16.27 36.39
CA LYS A 257 -12.59 -16.70 37.73
C LYS A 257 -11.22 -17.39 37.59
N LYS A 258 -10.38 -17.22 38.62
CA LYS A 258 -9.04 -17.84 38.67
C LYS A 258 -9.13 -19.36 38.41
N GLY A 259 -8.42 -19.82 37.41
CA GLY A 259 -8.39 -21.20 36.98
C GLY A 259 -9.46 -21.58 35.96
N GLU A 260 -10.30 -20.65 35.49
CA GLU A 260 -11.32 -20.88 34.44
C GLU A 260 -10.98 -20.20 33.12
N GLU A 261 -9.79 -19.63 32.98
CA GLU A 261 -9.37 -18.79 31.84
C GLU A 261 -9.14 -19.61 30.56
N TYR A 262 -8.99 -20.95 30.69
CA TYR A 262 -8.66 -21.85 29.56
C TYR A 262 -9.81 -22.77 29.19
N LYS A 263 -9.99 -23.02 27.89
CA LYS A 263 -10.72 -24.16 27.34
C LYS A 263 -9.90 -25.44 27.51
N VAL A 264 -8.58 -25.37 27.23
CA VAL A 264 -7.62 -26.44 27.45
C VAL A 264 -6.48 -25.87 28.29
N LYS A 265 -6.39 -26.31 29.55
CA LYS A 265 -5.36 -25.80 30.48
C LYS A 265 -3.97 -26.30 30.09
N PRO A 266 -2.92 -25.49 30.33
CA PRO A 266 -1.54 -25.97 30.22
C PRO A 266 -1.27 -27.10 31.21
N ASP A 267 -0.68 -28.20 30.73
CA ASP A 267 -0.34 -29.37 31.55
C ASP A 267 1.17 -29.59 31.52
N LYS A 268 1.83 -29.45 32.65
CA LYS A 268 3.29 -29.64 32.79
C LYS A 268 3.74 -31.07 32.46
N LYS A 269 2.85 -32.09 32.64
CA LYS A 269 3.12 -33.47 32.34
C LYS A 269 2.84 -33.82 30.88
N LYS A 270 1.86 -33.18 30.25
CA LYS A 270 1.47 -33.39 28.85
C LYS A 270 1.95 -32.25 27.96
N LYS A 271 3.28 -32.12 27.81
CA LYS A 271 3.90 -31.01 27.02
C LYS A 271 3.48 -30.99 25.54
N THR A 272 2.85 -32.05 25.04
CA THR A 272 2.31 -32.16 23.68
C THR A 272 0.88 -31.61 23.55
N LEU A 273 0.22 -31.28 24.66
CA LEU A 273 -1.12 -30.73 24.69
C LEU A 273 -1.03 -29.20 24.54
N ARG A 274 -1.58 -28.65 23.45
CA ARG A 274 -1.62 -27.20 23.22
C ARG A 274 -2.63 -26.55 24.14
N PRO A 275 -2.23 -25.57 24.96
CA PRO A 275 -3.18 -24.79 25.75
C PRO A 275 -4.05 -23.92 24.84
N ILE A 276 -5.32 -23.79 25.20
CA ILE A 276 -6.30 -22.96 24.47
C ILE A 276 -7.00 -22.06 25.48
N PRO A 277 -6.80 -20.75 25.43
CA PRO A 277 -7.52 -19.79 26.28
C PRO A 277 -9.00 -19.73 25.87
N LYS A 278 -9.87 -19.32 26.78
CA LYS A 278 -11.27 -19.02 26.46
C LYS A 278 -11.39 -17.74 25.60
N TYR A 279 -10.47 -16.79 25.78
CA TYR A 279 -10.38 -15.56 25.03
C TYR A 279 -8.99 -15.39 24.43
N SER A 280 -8.90 -15.29 23.11
CA SER A 280 -7.67 -15.07 22.36
C SER A 280 -7.58 -13.61 21.93
N ARG A 281 -6.55 -12.91 22.36
CA ARG A 281 -6.28 -11.53 21.94
C ARG A 281 -5.94 -11.45 20.45
N ARG A 282 -5.18 -12.39 19.95
CA ARG A 282 -4.80 -12.48 18.54
C ARG A 282 -6.01 -12.75 17.63
N GLU A 283 -6.89 -13.69 18.01
CA GLU A 283 -8.14 -13.92 17.29
C GLU A 283 -9.02 -12.66 17.31
N ARG A 284 -9.04 -11.94 18.43
CA ARG A 284 -9.76 -10.67 18.56
C ARG A 284 -9.21 -9.59 17.62
N LEU A 285 -7.88 -9.51 17.43
CA LEU A 285 -7.26 -8.64 16.44
C LEU A 285 -7.80 -8.94 15.03
N GLY A 286 -7.80 -10.20 14.61
CA GLY A 286 -8.39 -10.62 13.33
C GLY A 286 -9.85 -10.21 13.20
N GLN A 287 -10.67 -10.42 14.24
CA GLN A 287 -12.09 -10.03 14.24
C GLN A 287 -12.31 -8.52 14.12
N LEU A 288 -11.45 -7.70 14.72
CA LEU A 288 -11.53 -6.24 14.62
C LEU A 288 -11.16 -5.76 13.23
N VAL A 289 -10.08 -6.30 12.67
CA VAL A 289 -9.64 -5.97 11.31
C VAL A 289 -10.65 -6.42 10.26
N ALA A 290 -11.32 -7.57 10.47
CA ALA A 290 -12.38 -8.06 9.57
C ALA A 290 -13.53 -7.07 9.37
N LYS A 291 -13.83 -6.23 10.36
CA LYS A 291 -14.85 -5.19 10.23
C LYS A 291 -14.49 -4.11 9.21
N GLY A 292 -13.19 -3.86 9.04
CA GLY A 292 -12.69 -2.85 8.11
C GLY A 292 -12.97 -1.40 8.52
N ASP A 293 -13.37 -1.15 9.77
CA ASP A 293 -13.78 0.19 10.23
C ASP A 293 -12.59 1.10 10.55
N ASN A 294 -11.43 0.53 10.90
CA ASN A 294 -10.24 1.29 11.29
C ASN A 294 -9.66 2.10 10.13
N LEU A 295 -9.54 3.41 10.32
CA LEU A 295 -9.12 4.35 9.28
C LEU A 295 -7.65 4.12 8.86
N ALA A 296 -6.74 3.85 9.82
CA ALA A 296 -5.34 3.58 9.51
C ALA A 296 -5.19 2.30 8.68
N PHE A 297 -5.96 1.25 9.00
CA PHE A 297 -6.02 0.02 8.20
C PHE A 297 -6.45 0.28 6.76
N ARG A 298 -7.51 1.07 6.55
CA ARG A 298 -8.00 1.42 5.21
C ARG A 298 -7.01 2.28 4.43
N ARG A 299 -6.48 3.35 5.06
CA ARG A 299 -5.51 4.24 4.43
C ARG A 299 -4.23 3.51 4.01
N ASN A 300 -3.73 2.59 4.85
CA ASN A 300 -2.53 1.83 4.55
C ASN A 300 -2.69 0.99 3.28
N ILE A 301 -3.74 0.18 3.18
CA ILE A 301 -3.88 -0.72 2.03
C ILE A 301 -4.11 0.05 0.72
N VAL A 302 -4.96 1.07 0.73
CA VAL A 302 -5.18 1.86 -0.49
C VAL A 302 -3.94 2.63 -0.92
N ASN A 303 -3.13 3.12 0.04
CA ASN A 303 -1.85 3.75 -0.25
C ASN A 303 -0.84 2.76 -0.88
N ARG A 304 -0.81 1.51 -0.43
CA ARG A 304 0.04 0.46 -1.00
C ARG A 304 -0.42 0.01 -2.39
N LEU A 305 -1.73 -0.14 -2.60
CA LEU A 305 -2.29 -0.47 -3.92
C LEU A 305 -2.10 0.71 -4.91
N TRP A 306 -2.23 1.94 -4.43
CA TRP A 306 -1.89 3.14 -5.19
C TRP A 306 -0.39 3.15 -5.57
N ALA A 307 0.50 2.91 -4.59
CA ALA A 307 1.94 2.86 -4.83
C ALA A 307 2.32 1.78 -5.85
N HIS A 308 1.65 0.62 -5.82
CA HIS A 308 1.89 -0.47 -6.77
C HIS A 308 1.64 -0.07 -8.23
N LEU A 309 0.64 0.75 -8.51
CA LEU A 309 0.32 1.18 -9.89
C LEU A 309 0.96 2.52 -10.29
N MET A 310 1.13 3.43 -9.33
CA MET A 310 1.65 4.78 -9.61
C MET A 310 3.14 4.92 -9.33
N GLY A 311 3.79 3.85 -8.84
CA GLY A 311 5.19 3.81 -8.45
C GLY A 311 5.52 4.52 -7.16
N ARG A 312 4.58 5.26 -6.63
CA ARG A 312 4.74 6.01 -5.40
C ARG A 312 3.42 6.11 -4.64
N GLY A 313 3.48 5.97 -3.32
CA GLY A 313 2.31 6.19 -2.45
C GLY A 313 1.91 7.67 -2.35
N LEU A 314 0.64 7.93 -2.05
CA LEU A 314 0.19 9.25 -1.59
C LEU A 314 0.91 9.65 -0.31
N VAL A 315 1.20 8.69 0.56
CA VAL A 315 2.22 8.76 1.62
C VAL A 315 3.38 7.88 1.19
N HIS A 316 4.59 8.43 1.19
CA HIS A 316 5.80 7.70 0.82
C HIS A 316 6.95 8.05 1.79
N PRO A 317 7.66 7.06 2.37
CA PRO A 317 7.43 5.60 2.23
C PRO A 317 6.05 5.14 2.73
N PRO A 318 5.50 4.02 2.19
CA PRO A 318 4.12 3.59 2.50
C PRO A 318 3.85 3.20 3.96
N ASP A 319 4.88 2.89 4.73
CA ASP A 319 4.82 2.50 6.13
C ASP A 319 5.16 3.64 7.11
N GLU A 320 5.21 4.89 6.61
CA GLU A 320 5.42 6.11 7.39
C GLU A 320 4.18 7.04 7.35
N ILE A 321 3.01 6.50 7.65
CA ILE A 321 1.78 7.28 7.73
C ILE A 321 1.71 7.97 9.10
N HIS A 322 2.07 9.26 9.14
CA HIS A 322 2.05 10.10 10.33
C HIS A 322 2.01 11.59 9.99
N ASN A 323 1.71 12.45 10.98
CA ASN A 323 1.54 13.90 10.79
C ASN A 323 2.81 14.60 10.26
N ALA A 324 4.00 14.07 10.56
CA ALA A 324 5.24 14.64 10.04
C ALA A 324 5.51 14.25 8.58
N ASN A 325 4.83 13.23 8.04
CA ASN A 325 4.87 12.81 6.64
C ASN A 325 3.45 12.76 6.04
N PRO A 326 2.81 13.91 5.81
CA PRO A 326 1.44 13.94 5.32
C PRO A 326 1.32 13.42 3.89
N PRO A 327 0.15 12.93 3.50
CA PRO A 327 -0.15 12.57 2.11
C PRO A 327 0.09 13.76 1.16
N SER A 328 0.50 13.47 -0.08
CA SER A 328 0.55 14.50 -1.14
C SER A 328 -0.83 15.06 -1.45
N HIS A 329 -1.86 14.21 -1.37
CA HIS A 329 -3.27 14.53 -1.61
C HIS A 329 -4.12 13.93 -0.48
N PRO A 330 -4.29 14.65 0.66
CA PRO A 330 -4.97 14.11 1.85
C PRO A 330 -6.42 13.68 1.59
N GLU A 331 -7.17 14.54 0.92
CA GLU A 331 -8.58 14.29 0.61
C GLU A 331 -8.75 13.10 -0.35
N LEU A 332 -7.80 12.91 -1.27
CA LEU A 332 -7.79 11.75 -2.16
C LEU A 332 -7.53 10.45 -1.38
N LEU A 333 -6.59 10.45 -0.45
CA LEU A 333 -6.35 9.27 0.40
C LEU A 333 -7.59 8.87 1.18
N ASP A 334 -8.33 9.84 1.71
CA ASP A 334 -9.57 9.61 2.45
C ASP A 334 -10.71 9.12 1.53
N LEU A 335 -10.81 9.70 0.33
CA LEU A 335 -11.73 9.20 -0.70
C LEU A 335 -11.44 7.73 -1.02
N LEU A 336 -10.20 7.39 -1.35
CA LEU A 336 -9.80 6.03 -1.70
C LEU A 336 -10.08 5.05 -0.55
N ALA A 337 -9.76 5.42 0.69
CA ALA A 337 -10.02 4.61 1.86
C ALA A 337 -11.53 4.35 2.09
N SER A 338 -12.37 5.32 1.79
CA SER A 338 -13.82 5.21 1.91
C SER A 338 -14.44 4.39 0.78
N GLU A 339 -14.02 4.63 -0.45
CA GLU A 339 -14.53 3.92 -1.64
C GLU A 339 -14.09 2.44 -1.63
N PHE A 340 -12.86 2.14 -1.23
CA PHE A 340 -12.41 0.75 -1.10
C PHE A 340 -13.24 -0.04 -0.08
N ALA A 341 -13.59 0.58 1.04
CA ALA A 341 -14.51 -0.02 2.01
C ALA A 341 -15.93 -0.18 1.43
N ALA A 342 -16.43 0.81 0.68
CA ALA A 342 -17.72 0.74 -0.01
C ALA A 342 -17.74 -0.36 -1.11
N MET A 343 -16.60 -0.63 -1.75
CA MET A 343 -16.39 -1.77 -2.65
C MET A 343 -16.20 -3.11 -1.91
N HIS A 344 -16.49 -3.18 -0.62
CA HIS A 344 -16.30 -4.39 0.20
C HIS A 344 -14.87 -4.94 0.16
N PHE A 345 -13.88 -4.06 0.04
CA PHE A 345 -12.45 -4.40 -0.04
C PHE A 345 -12.07 -5.29 -1.24
N ASP A 346 -12.79 -5.14 -2.35
CA ASP A 346 -12.53 -5.83 -3.61
C ASP A 346 -11.27 -5.27 -4.28
N ILE A 347 -10.19 -6.05 -4.24
CA ILE A 347 -8.88 -5.64 -4.77
C ILE A 347 -8.92 -5.46 -6.29
N LYS A 348 -9.56 -6.38 -7.03
CA LYS A 348 -9.62 -6.31 -8.50
C LYS A 348 -10.42 -5.10 -8.97
N ALA A 349 -11.59 -4.87 -8.38
CA ALA A 349 -12.43 -3.71 -8.71
C ALA A 349 -11.69 -2.41 -8.41
N PHE A 350 -10.97 -2.33 -7.30
CA PHE A 350 -10.21 -1.14 -6.93
C PHE A 350 -9.03 -0.88 -7.87
N LEU A 351 -8.21 -1.90 -8.17
CA LEU A 351 -7.10 -1.78 -9.12
C LEU A 351 -7.58 -1.42 -10.52
N ARG A 352 -8.76 -1.93 -10.94
CA ARG A 352 -9.40 -1.55 -12.19
C ARG A 352 -9.67 -0.04 -12.24
N GLU A 353 -10.30 0.51 -11.21
CA GLU A 353 -10.59 1.94 -11.12
C GLU A 353 -9.30 2.77 -11.14
N LEU A 354 -8.24 2.35 -10.46
CA LEU A 354 -6.95 3.05 -10.51
C LEU A 354 -6.35 3.03 -11.92
N ALA A 355 -6.37 1.89 -12.62
CA ALA A 355 -5.79 1.75 -13.95
C ALA A 355 -6.58 2.52 -15.04
N LEU A 356 -7.86 2.78 -14.82
CA LEU A 356 -8.69 3.58 -15.72
C LEU A 356 -8.42 5.09 -15.60
N THR A 357 -7.73 5.55 -14.54
CA THR A 357 -7.44 6.98 -14.39
C THR A 357 -6.50 7.49 -15.47
N ARG A 358 -6.66 8.75 -15.86
CA ARG A 358 -5.66 9.46 -16.67
C ARG A 358 -4.34 9.56 -15.93
N THR A 359 -4.39 9.68 -14.62
CA THR A 359 -3.23 9.72 -13.73
C THR A 359 -2.33 8.51 -13.92
N TYR A 360 -2.87 7.29 -13.93
CA TYR A 360 -2.13 6.07 -14.22
C TYR A 360 -1.58 6.02 -15.65
N GLN A 361 -2.36 6.56 -16.60
CA GLN A 361 -2.04 6.52 -18.02
C GLN A 361 -1.15 7.69 -18.49
N ARG A 362 -0.65 8.55 -17.59
CA ARG A 362 0.25 9.65 -17.95
C ARG A 362 1.59 9.16 -18.50
N SER A 363 2.12 9.95 -19.44
CA SER A 363 3.48 9.76 -19.96
C SER A 363 4.53 10.07 -18.89
N VAL A 364 5.68 9.44 -18.99
CA VAL A 364 6.90 9.78 -18.25
C VAL A 364 7.66 10.95 -18.88
N GLN A 365 7.22 11.43 -20.04
CA GLN A 365 7.86 12.52 -20.78
C GLN A 365 7.24 13.86 -20.44
N LEU A 366 8.07 14.88 -20.32
CA LEU A 366 7.61 16.25 -20.17
C LEU A 366 6.83 16.71 -21.42
N PRO A 367 5.87 17.65 -21.29
CA PRO A 367 5.16 18.21 -22.43
C PRO A 367 6.08 18.95 -23.38
N ASP A 368 5.89 18.80 -24.69
CA ASP A 368 6.70 19.49 -25.74
C ASP A 368 6.61 21.01 -25.63
N ASN A 369 5.47 21.55 -25.19
CA ASN A 369 5.22 22.98 -25.04
C ASN A 369 5.46 23.52 -23.62
N LEU A 370 6.31 22.84 -22.84
CA LEU A 370 6.59 23.17 -21.44
C LEU A 370 7.00 24.64 -21.22
N VAL A 371 7.86 25.17 -22.10
CA VAL A 371 8.31 26.56 -22.03
C VAL A 371 7.16 27.56 -22.17
N GLU A 372 6.22 27.30 -23.07
CA GLU A 372 5.04 28.14 -23.25
C GLU A 372 4.12 28.08 -22.05
N GLN A 373 3.83 26.88 -21.58
CA GLN A 373 2.97 26.64 -20.43
C GLN A 373 3.54 27.22 -19.12
N SER A 374 4.87 27.29 -18.99
CA SER A 374 5.54 27.84 -17.81
C SER A 374 5.42 29.34 -17.64
N ARG A 375 5.06 30.10 -18.70
CA ARG A 375 4.98 31.57 -18.68
C ARG A 375 4.02 32.13 -17.62
N SER A 376 2.97 31.38 -17.28
CA SER A 376 1.99 31.76 -16.26
C SER A 376 2.40 31.37 -14.83
N MET A 377 3.54 30.73 -14.65
CA MET A 377 3.91 30.11 -13.37
C MET A 377 4.60 31.06 -12.40
N ALA A 378 5.31 32.08 -12.86
CA ALA A 378 5.97 33.04 -11.96
C ALA A 378 4.99 33.82 -11.05
N PRO A 379 3.86 34.36 -11.55
CA PRO A 379 2.85 34.96 -10.68
C PRO A 379 2.25 33.93 -9.71
N ARG A 380 2.09 32.67 -10.15
CA ARG A 380 1.57 31.58 -9.31
C ARG A 380 2.52 31.24 -8.17
N LEU A 381 3.82 31.18 -8.43
CA LEU A 381 4.84 31.00 -7.41
C LEU A 381 4.76 32.08 -6.33
N SER A 382 4.66 33.35 -6.75
CA SER A 382 4.53 34.47 -5.80
C SER A 382 3.28 34.37 -4.91
N GLN A 383 2.16 33.91 -5.48
CA GLN A 383 0.93 33.66 -4.72
C GLN A 383 1.09 32.54 -3.70
N LEU A 384 1.71 31.41 -4.11
CA LEU A 384 1.97 30.29 -3.21
C LEU A 384 2.88 30.70 -2.06
N GLN A 385 3.96 31.43 -2.34
CA GLN A 385 4.86 31.94 -1.31
C GLN A 385 4.17 32.90 -0.33
N ALA A 386 3.21 33.72 -0.82
CA ALA A 386 2.40 34.58 0.05
C ALA A 386 1.47 33.75 0.96
N ASN A 387 0.76 32.75 0.40
CA ASN A 387 -0.09 31.83 1.16
C ASN A 387 0.71 31.08 2.23
N GLN A 388 1.91 30.60 1.88
CA GLN A 388 2.79 29.91 2.80
C GLN A 388 3.16 30.76 4.01
N LYS A 389 3.48 32.04 3.80
CA LYS A 389 3.77 32.98 4.91
C LYS A 389 2.57 33.19 5.84
N GLU A 390 1.37 33.23 5.27
CA GLU A 390 0.14 33.34 6.06
C GLU A 390 -0.11 32.06 6.87
N LEU A 391 0.02 30.88 6.25
CA LEU A 391 -0.13 29.58 6.91
C LEU A 391 0.88 29.40 8.06
N VAL A 392 2.15 29.79 7.85
CA VAL A 392 3.18 29.76 8.91
C VAL A 392 2.77 30.65 10.08
N THR A 393 2.26 31.84 9.80
CA THR A 393 1.81 32.78 10.85
C THR A 393 0.64 32.19 11.65
N GLN A 394 -0.34 31.61 10.97
CA GLN A 394 -1.49 30.97 11.62
C GLN A 394 -1.06 29.78 12.46
N TRP A 395 -0.16 28.94 11.95
CA TRP A 395 0.36 27.75 12.63
C TRP A 395 1.13 28.14 13.92
N LEU A 396 2.00 29.16 13.87
CA LEU A 396 2.72 29.67 15.04
C LEU A 396 1.81 30.28 16.09
N ASN A 397 0.74 30.97 15.67
CA ASN A 397 -0.26 31.53 16.59
C ASN A 397 -1.01 30.40 17.31
N THR A 398 -1.35 29.33 16.62
CA THR A 398 -2.01 28.16 17.20
C THR A 398 -1.07 27.41 18.17
N ASP A 399 0.22 27.28 17.86
CA ASP A 399 1.22 26.73 18.77
C ASP A 399 1.32 27.54 20.06
N THR A 400 1.31 28.86 19.93
CA THR A 400 1.30 29.78 21.09
C THR A 400 0.06 29.60 21.96
N ALA A 401 -1.11 29.45 21.32
CA ALA A 401 -2.38 29.18 22.02
C ALA A 401 -2.36 27.83 22.75
N ILE A 402 -1.82 26.78 22.14
CA ILE A 402 -1.62 25.46 22.77
C ILE A 402 -0.76 25.56 24.03
N LYS A 403 0.40 26.25 23.94
CA LYS A 403 1.32 26.44 25.08
C LYS A 403 0.64 27.19 26.23
N LYS A 404 -0.09 28.26 25.92
CA LYS A 404 -0.83 29.06 26.90
C LYS A 404 -1.91 28.22 27.57
N THR A 405 -2.78 27.58 26.79
CA THR A 405 -3.88 26.77 27.34
C THR A 405 -3.37 25.57 28.14
N SER A 406 -2.25 24.98 27.74
CA SER A 406 -1.59 23.90 28.49
C SER A 406 -1.10 24.37 29.87
N ALA A 407 -0.51 25.55 29.96
CA ALA A 407 -0.08 26.13 31.22
C ALA A 407 -1.27 26.48 32.14
N GLU A 408 -2.35 27.00 31.57
CA GLU A 408 -3.60 27.29 32.29
C GLU A 408 -4.24 26.00 32.83
N LEU A 409 -4.24 24.92 32.03
CA LEU A 409 -4.74 23.62 32.46
C LEU A 409 -3.91 23.04 33.60
N GLU A 410 -2.58 23.15 33.54
CA GLU A 410 -1.71 22.71 34.65
C GLU A 410 -1.95 23.49 35.93
N ALA A 411 -2.13 24.81 35.83
CA ALA A 411 -2.47 25.65 36.99
C ALA A 411 -3.83 25.26 37.61
N ALA A 412 -4.84 25.06 36.77
CA ALA A 412 -6.16 24.61 37.20
C ALA A 412 -6.13 23.24 37.90
N GLN A 413 -5.34 22.29 37.40
CA GLN A 413 -5.14 20.98 37.99
C GLN A 413 -4.45 21.07 39.38
N LYS A 414 -3.45 21.94 39.52
CA LYS A 414 -2.83 22.23 40.82
C LYS A 414 -3.85 22.79 41.84
N THR A 415 -4.68 23.74 41.38
CA THR A 415 -5.76 24.30 42.19
C THR A 415 -6.75 23.25 42.63
N LEU A 416 -7.21 22.36 41.75
CA LEU A 416 -8.12 21.27 42.05
C LEU A 416 -7.52 20.32 43.10
N THR A 417 -6.22 20.03 43.01
CA THR A 417 -5.50 19.19 43.97
C THR A 417 -5.43 19.83 45.33
N ALA A 418 -5.20 21.15 45.41
CA ALA A 418 -5.21 21.90 46.67
C ALA A 418 -6.62 21.92 47.33
N LEU A 419 -7.65 22.16 46.51
CA LEU A 419 -9.06 22.13 46.98
C LEU A 419 -9.47 20.74 47.49
N ALA A 420 -8.99 19.67 46.87
CA ALA A 420 -9.21 18.29 47.34
C ALA A 420 -8.59 18.05 48.72
N ALA A 421 -7.40 18.60 48.99
CA ALA A 421 -6.76 18.54 50.29
C ALA A 421 -7.54 19.38 51.37
N GLU A 422 -8.00 20.57 50.96
CA GLU A 422 -8.84 21.41 51.83
C GLU A 422 -10.18 20.74 52.18
N LEU A 423 -10.84 20.13 51.20
CA LEU A 423 -12.08 19.40 51.38
C LEU A 423 -11.91 18.25 52.38
N LYS A 424 -10.78 17.53 52.26
CA LYS A 424 -10.44 16.47 53.22
C LYS A 424 -10.30 17.01 54.65
N LYS A 425 -9.67 18.17 54.86
CA LYS A 425 -9.53 18.84 56.16
C LYS A 425 -10.89 19.31 56.67
N ALA A 426 -11.71 19.92 55.86
CA ALA A 426 -13.05 20.40 56.24
C ALA A 426 -13.96 19.23 56.63
N ASN A 427 -13.95 18.12 55.92
CA ASN A 427 -14.70 16.90 56.25
C ASN A 427 -14.21 16.28 57.60
N ALA A 428 -12.90 16.32 57.85
CA ALA A 428 -12.35 15.87 59.15
C ALA A 428 -12.83 16.77 60.30
N ALA A 429 -12.92 18.10 60.08
CA ALA A 429 -13.46 19.02 61.09
C ALA A 429 -14.94 18.77 61.39
N VAL A 430 -15.77 18.53 60.37
CA VAL A 430 -17.17 18.11 60.55
C VAL A 430 -17.26 16.82 61.39
N THR A 431 -16.41 15.85 61.06
CA THR A 431 -16.38 14.56 61.78
C THR A 431 -15.97 14.74 63.23
N ALA A 432 -14.98 15.61 63.50
CA ALA A 432 -14.55 15.92 64.88
C ALA A 432 -15.62 16.66 65.68
N ALA A 433 -16.29 17.67 65.06
CA ALA A 433 -17.38 18.42 65.71
C ALA A 433 -18.56 17.52 66.04
N ARG A 434 -18.91 16.56 65.18
CA ARG A 434 -19.98 15.58 65.43
C ARG A 434 -19.64 14.56 66.53
N LYS A 435 -18.38 14.26 66.76
CA LYS A 435 -17.90 13.30 67.79
C LYS A 435 -17.57 13.95 69.15
N ALA A 436 -17.64 15.27 69.28
CA ALA A 436 -17.32 15.97 70.50
C ALA A 436 -18.27 15.60 71.61
N VAL A 437 -17.79 15.41 72.91
CA VAL A 437 -18.55 15.02 74.10
C VAL A 437 -19.55 16.10 74.49
N LYS A 438 -19.32 17.38 74.14
CA LYS A 438 -20.27 18.52 74.21
C LYS A 438 -20.26 19.21 72.82
N PRO A 439 -21.20 18.88 71.95
CA PRO A 439 -21.26 19.51 70.61
C PRO A 439 -21.63 21.01 70.78
N VAL A 440 -20.86 21.87 70.11
CA VAL A 440 -21.17 23.30 69.98
C VAL A 440 -21.83 23.50 68.58
N PRO A 441 -23.14 23.81 68.53
CA PRO A 441 -23.88 23.89 67.25
C PRO A 441 -23.25 24.86 66.21
N GLU A 442 -22.70 25.97 66.67
CA GLU A 442 -22.06 26.99 65.85
C GLU A 442 -20.76 26.44 65.13
N GLN A 443 -19.99 25.60 65.88
CA GLN A 443 -18.76 24.99 65.28
C GLN A 443 -19.11 23.94 64.23
N LEU A 444 -20.15 23.19 64.40
CA LEU A 444 -20.64 22.22 63.40
C LEU A 444 -21.17 22.95 62.17
N ALA A 445 -22.00 23.98 62.36
CA ALA A 445 -22.52 24.78 61.25
C ALA A 445 -21.39 25.46 60.43
N ALA A 446 -20.38 26.02 61.09
CA ALA A 446 -19.22 26.62 60.43
C ALA A 446 -18.39 25.58 59.63
N ALA A 447 -18.21 24.38 60.19
CA ALA A 447 -17.51 23.30 59.51
C ALA A 447 -18.29 22.79 58.25
N GLU A 448 -19.62 22.65 58.37
CA GLU A 448 -20.51 22.26 57.27
C GLU A 448 -20.55 23.35 56.16
N GLN A 449 -20.57 24.62 56.50
CA GLN A 449 -20.44 25.72 55.56
C GLN A 449 -19.08 25.71 54.83
N ALA A 450 -17.98 25.39 55.52
CA ALA A 450 -16.67 25.25 54.92
C ALA A 450 -16.63 24.10 53.88
N VAL A 451 -17.24 22.94 54.21
CA VAL A 451 -17.38 21.83 53.26
C VAL A 451 -18.20 22.25 52.04
N ALA A 452 -19.34 22.92 52.22
CA ALA A 452 -20.19 23.38 51.12
C ALA A 452 -19.44 24.36 50.19
N ARG A 453 -18.69 25.33 50.75
CA ARG A 453 -17.90 26.31 50.01
C ARG A 453 -16.80 25.63 49.18
N VAL A 454 -15.99 24.78 49.84
CA VAL A 454 -14.87 24.12 49.12
C VAL A 454 -15.38 23.12 48.08
N SER A 455 -16.50 22.46 48.32
CA SER A 455 -17.14 21.58 47.34
C SER A 455 -17.64 22.36 46.11
N ALA A 456 -18.21 23.55 46.29
CA ALA A 456 -18.62 24.41 45.20
C ALA A 456 -17.42 24.88 44.36
N GLN A 457 -16.33 25.32 44.99
CA GLN A 457 -15.09 25.72 44.36
C GLN A 457 -14.43 24.55 43.60
N GLN A 458 -14.49 23.34 44.17
CA GLN A 458 -13.99 22.14 43.50
C GLN A 458 -14.76 21.81 42.19
N LYS A 459 -16.10 21.95 42.26
CA LYS A 459 -16.97 21.75 41.10
C LYS A 459 -16.68 22.79 40.00
N GLU A 460 -16.52 24.05 40.36
CA GLU A 460 -16.18 25.12 39.42
C GLU A 460 -14.79 24.88 38.76
N SER A 461 -13.79 24.54 39.57
CA SER A 461 -12.45 24.19 39.08
C SER A 461 -12.49 22.98 38.15
N GLN A 462 -13.30 21.97 38.43
CA GLN A 462 -13.48 20.80 37.57
C GLN A 462 -14.10 21.21 36.21
N GLN A 463 -15.11 22.06 36.19
CA GLN A 463 -15.73 22.57 34.97
C GLN A 463 -14.73 23.40 34.13
N GLN A 464 -13.90 24.22 34.78
CA GLN A 464 -12.85 24.96 34.12
C GLN A 464 -11.82 24.05 33.49
N ILE A 465 -11.40 22.97 34.14
CA ILE A 465 -10.48 21.96 33.60
C ILE A 465 -11.09 21.29 32.38
N GLU A 466 -12.35 20.89 32.42
CA GLU A 466 -13.05 20.28 31.28
C GLU A 466 -13.12 21.24 30.08
N ALA A 467 -13.41 22.50 30.28
CA ALA A 467 -13.42 23.54 29.23
C ALA A 467 -12.03 23.73 28.62
N LEU A 468 -10.98 23.84 29.45
CA LEU A 468 -9.59 23.96 28.98
C LEU A 468 -9.12 22.73 28.23
N GLN A 469 -9.52 21.52 28.64
CA GLN A 469 -9.22 20.29 27.92
C GLN A 469 -9.85 20.27 26.53
N GLN A 470 -11.13 20.65 26.41
CA GLN A 470 -11.82 20.76 25.13
C GLN A 470 -11.16 21.81 24.22
N GLN A 471 -10.83 22.96 24.75
CA GLN A 471 -10.16 24.03 23.99
C GLN A 471 -8.77 23.60 23.53
N LEU A 472 -8.00 22.95 24.38
CA LEU A 472 -6.69 22.40 24.04
C LEU A 472 -6.77 21.35 22.93
N GLN A 473 -7.80 20.48 22.97
CA GLN A 473 -8.04 19.50 21.94
C GLN A 473 -8.36 20.16 20.58
N GLN A 474 -9.21 21.18 20.58
CA GLN A 474 -9.52 21.95 19.35
C GLN A 474 -8.28 22.64 18.76
N PHE A 475 -7.44 23.27 19.61
CA PHE A 475 -6.20 23.87 19.13
C PHE A 475 -5.21 22.84 18.58
N LYS A 476 -5.11 21.65 19.17
CA LYS A 476 -4.25 20.58 18.65
C LYS A 476 -4.75 20.06 17.29
N GLU A 477 -6.05 19.91 17.12
CA GLU A 477 -6.63 19.54 15.83
C GLU A 477 -6.37 20.60 14.76
N GLN A 478 -6.59 21.87 15.10
CA GLN A 478 -6.32 23.01 14.20
C GLN A 478 -4.83 23.10 13.84
N TYR A 479 -3.93 22.90 14.81
CA TYR A 479 -2.49 22.88 14.60
C TYR A 479 -2.07 21.79 13.61
N GLY A 480 -2.62 20.58 13.77
CA GLY A 480 -2.39 19.46 12.86
C GLY A 480 -2.88 19.76 11.44
N GLN A 481 -4.09 20.32 11.29
CA GLN A 481 -4.64 20.70 9.99
C GLN A 481 -3.82 21.80 9.30
N GLN A 482 -3.40 22.83 10.04
CA GLN A 482 -2.56 23.90 9.52
C GLN A 482 -1.17 23.41 9.13
N GLY A 483 -0.56 22.53 9.93
CA GLY A 483 0.72 21.88 9.62
C GLY A 483 0.64 21.02 8.35
N LEU A 484 -0.46 20.30 8.17
CA LEU A 484 -0.74 19.53 6.94
C LEU A 484 -0.86 20.46 5.72
N ALA A 485 -1.67 21.52 5.82
CA ALA A 485 -1.86 22.49 4.75
C ALA A 485 -0.54 23.17 4.36
N LEU A 486 0.28 23.53 5.34
CA LEU A 486 1.60 24.11 5.12
C LEU A 486 2.51 23.19 4.31
N LYS A 487 2.61 21.92 4.68
CA LYS A 487 3.46 20.94 3.98
C LYS A 487 2.98 20.65 2.56
N VAL A 488 1.67 20.61 2.34
CA VAL A 488 1.10 20.47 0.99
C VAL A 488 1.48 21.69 0.14
N ASP A 489 1.38 22.90 0.70
CA ASP A 489 1.71 24.14 -0.02
C ASP A 489 3.23 24.26 -0.28
N GLU A 490 4.09 23.83 0.63
CA GLU A 490 5.54 23.73 0.45
C GLU A 490 5.91 22.84 -0.74
N ARG A 491 5.29 21.65 -0.85
CA ARG A 491 5.51 20.73 -2.00
C ARG A 491 5.07 21.39 -3.31
N ARG A 492 3.92 22.06 -3.32
CA ARG A 492 3.42 22.79 -4.47
C ARG A 492 4.37 23.90 -4.90
N THR A 493 4.85 24.68 -3.94
CA THR A 493 5.82 25.76 -4.18
C THR A 493 7.11 25.18 -4.79
N ALA A 494 7.64 24.09 -4.23
CA ALA A 494 8.83 23.42 -4.75
C ALA A 494 8.63 22.90 -6.18
N THR A 495 7.44 22.37 -6.50
CA THR A 495 7.10 21.89 -7.84
C THR A 495 7.12 23.01 -8.89
N VAL A 496 6.54 24.16 -8.59
CA VAL A 496 6.56 25.32 -9.48
C VAL A 496 7.96 25.91 -9.60
N GLN A 497 8.71 25.99 -8.51
CA GLN A 497 10.09 26.49 -8.52
C GLN A 497 10.97 25.59 -9.40
N ALA A 498 10.92 24.26 -9.25
CA ALA A 498 11.69 23.32 -10.07
C ALA A 498 11.37 23.46 -11.57
N LEU A 499 10.11 23.71 -11.93
CA LEU A 499 9.73 23.98 -13.31
C LEU A 499 10.38 25.25 -13.85
N LEU A 500 10.33 26.35 -13.10
CA LEU A 500 10.89 27.64 -13.52
C LEU A 500 12.41 27.56 -13.62
N ASP A 501 13.07 26.88 -12.70
CA ASP A 501 14.52 26.67 -12.70
C ASP A 501 14.96 25.88 -13.95
N TYR A 502 14.29 24.76 -14.24
CA TYR A 502 14.57 23.95 -15.43
C TYR A 502 14.35 24.75 -16.73
N VAL A 503 13.21 25.43 -16.86
CA VAL A 503 12.92 26.24 -18.06
C VAL A 503 13.90 27.39 -18.23
N THR A 504 14.34 28.01 -17.16
CA THR A 504 15.35 29.08 -17.20
C THR A 504 16.69 28.57 -17.73
N LEU A 505 17.12 27.39 -17.28
CA LEU A 505 18.34 26.73 -17.78
C LEU A 505 18.19 26.29 -19.24
N LEU A 506 17.05 25.73 -19.60
CA LEU A 506 16.74 25.28 -20.97
C LEU A 506 16.79 26.44 -21.98
N GLN A 507 16.39 27.65 -21.56
CA GLN A 507 16.39 28.86 -22.41
C GLN A 507 17.74 29.61 -22.42
N SER A 508 18.73 29.17 -21.65
CA SER A 508 20.06 29.76 -21.62
C SER A 508 20.76 29.61 -22.98
N ALA A 509 21.46 30.64 -23.42
CA ALA A 509 22.22 30.61 -24.67
C ALA A 509 23.36 29.57 -24.67
N LYS A 510 23.85 29.19 -23.50
CA LYS A 510 24.86 28.13 -23.29
C LYS A 510 24.49 27.39 -22.02
N PRO A 511 23.56 26.44 -22.09
CA PRO A 511 23.19 25.70 -20.92
C PRO A 511 24.36 24.82 -20.45
N ASP A 512 24.61 24.83 -19.15
CA ASP A 512 25.47 23.84 -18.50
C ASP A 512 24.69 22.52 -18.47
N GLN A 513 25.23 21.49 -19.14
CA GLN A 513 24.53 20.20 -19.26
C GLN A 513 24.33 19.53 -17.90
N GLU A 514 25.30 19.59 -17.02
CA GLU A 514 25.19 18.99 -15.67
C GLU A 514 24.09 19.69 -14.85
N ALA A 515 24.04 21.03 -14.88
CA ALA A 515 23.01 21.79 -14.23
C ALA A 515 21.61 21.52 -14.82
N LEU A 516 21.53 21.35 -16.15
CA LEU A 516 20.28 21.03 -16.83
C LEU A 516 19.77 19.62 -16.43
N ASP A 517 20.67 18.64 -16.37
CA ASP A 517 20.34 17.27 -15.98
C ASP A 517 19.86 17.23 -14.51
N GLN A 518 20.52 17.93 -13.61
CA GLN A 518 20.12 18.07 -12.21
C GLN A 518 18.75 18.73 -12.07
N ALA A 519 18.51 19.82 -12.81
CA ALA A 519 17.22 20.50 -12.80
C ALA A 519 16.09 19.64 -13.39
N TYR A 520 16.38 18.85 -14.43
CA TYR A 520 15.46 17.87 -15.00
C TYR A 520 15.09 16.79 -13.98
N GLU A 521 16.07 16.24 -13.28
CA GLU A 521 15.85 15.25 -12.22
C GLU A 521 14.99 15.82 -11.09
N GLN A 522 15.30 17.04 -10.61
CA GLN A 522 14.52 17.69 -9.57
C GLN A 522 13.09 17.99 -10.02
N LEU A 523 12.88 18.42 -11.26
CA LEU A 523 11.57 18.67 -11.83
C LEU A 523 10.76 17.36 -11.92
N THR A 524 11.29 16.32 -12.54
CA THR A 524 10.61 15.04 -12.73
C THR A 524 10.29 14.36 -11.39
N LYS A 525 11.20 14.45 -10.41
CA LYS A 525 10.95 13.99 -9.05
C LYS A 525 9.78 14.73 -8.40
N SER A 526 9.79 16.05 -8.41
CA SER A 526 8.72 16.86 -7.79
C SER A 526 7.38 16.66 -8.50
N TRP A 527 7.39 16.44 -9.80
CA TRP A 527 6.20 16.19 -10.61
C TRP A 527 5.63 14.79 -10.36
N SER A 528 6.48 13.77 -10.21
CA SER A 528 6.03 12.42 -9.84
C SER A 528 5.41 12.38 -8.43
N GLU A 529 5.91 13.20 -7.50
CA GLU A 529 5.32 13.37 -6.16
C GLU A 529 3.91 13.98 -6.17
N GLN A 530 3.56 14.69 -7.24
CA GLN A 530 2.23 15.27 -7.45
C GLN A 530 1.39 14.51 -8.48
N PHE A 531 1.88 13.39 -9.00
CA PHE A 531 1.22 12.55 -10.02
C PHE A 531 0.84 13.31 -11.30
N VAL A 532 1.60 14.36 -11.65
CA VAL A 532 1.40 15.15 -12.88
C VAL A 532 2.25 14.65 -14.05
N ILE A 533 3.10 13.67 -13.80
CA ILE A 533 3.88 12.90 -14.77
C ILE A 533 3.87 11.42 -14.34
N GLY A 534 3.99 10.49 -15.27
CA GLY A 534 4.18 9.07 -14.96
C GLY A 534 5.54 8.85 -14.27
N THR A 535 5.59 7.90 -13.35
CA THR A 535 6.83 7.55 -12.66
C THR A 535 7.63 6.54 -13.49
N LEU A 536 8.93 6.78 -13.64
CA LEU A 536 9.85 5.83 -14.25
C LEU A 536 10.36 4.88 -13.16
N GLU A 537 9.98 3.61 -13.24
CA GLU A 537 10.32 2.62 -12.22
C GLU A 537 11.22 1.52 -12.77
N PRO A 538 12.21 1.06 -11.99
CA PRO A 538 12.96 -0.13 -12.35
C PRO A 538 12.06 -1.37 -12.22
N LEU A 539 12.23 -2.33 -13.14
CA LEU A 539 11.55 -3.62 -13.01
C LEU A 539 11.96 -4.31 -11.72
N SER A 540 10.98 -4.84 -10.98
CA SER A 540 11.28 -5.71 -9.84
C SER A 540 12.11 -6.93 -10.29
N PRO A 541 12.86 -7.57 -9.40
CA PRO A 541 13.63 -8.78 -9.74
C PRO A 541 12.79 -9.86 -10.40
N GLU A 542 11.54 -10.02 -9.95
CA GLU A 542 10.57 -10.98 -10.47
C GLU A 542 10.12 -10.58 -11.89
N GLN A 543 9.72 -9.32 -12.10
CA GLN A 543 9.35 -8.78 -13.41
C GLN A 543 10.51 -8.86 -14.41
N MET A 544 11.72 -8.50 -13.97
CA MET A 544 12.92 -8.57 -14.80
C MET A 544 13.21 -10.01 -15.24
N ALA A 545 13.13 -10.97 -14.32
CA ALA A 545 13.35 -12.37 -14.65
C ALA A 545 12.37 -12.90 -15.70
N TRP A 546 11.06 -12.67 -15.49
CA TRP A 546 10.03 -13.10 -16.44
C TRP A 546 10.14 -12.36 -17.76
N SER A 547 10.40 -11.05 -17.74
CA SER A 547 10.55 -10.25 -18.97
C SER A 547 11.79 -10.64 -19.79
N VAL A 548 12.93 -10.94 -19.16
CA VAL A 548 14.12 -11.43 -19.87
C VAL A 548 13.85 -12.81 -20.48
N MET A 549 13.18 -13.71 -19.78
CA MET A 549 12.81 -15.02 -20.32
C MET A 549 11.82 -14.89 -21.48
N GLN A 550 10.87 -13.96 -21.39
CA GLN A 550 9.92 -13.65 -22.47
C GLN A 550 10.62 -13.04 -23.68
N ALA A 551 11.40 -11.98 -23.47
CA ALA A 551 12.13 -11.25 -24.52
C ALA A 551 13.11 -12.14 -25.31
N THR A 552 13.78 -13.09 -24.61
CA THR A 552 14.68 -14.04 -25.28
C THR A 552 13.95 -15.19 -25.99
N GLY A 553 12.62 -15.32 -25.79
CA GLY A 553 11.81 -16.43 -26.31
C GLY A 553 12.04 -17.76 -25.56
N LEU A 554 12.62 -17.72 -24.35
CA LEU A 554 12.77 -18.90 -23.50
C LEU A 554 11.40 -19.46 -23.07
N THR A 555 10.44 -18.56 -22.76
CA THR A 555 9.04 -18.92 -22.46
C THR A 555 8.39 -19.62 -23.66
N ASP A 556 8.55 -19.11 -24.89
CA ASP A 556 8.00 -19.71 -26.11
C ASP A 556 8.55 -21.13 -26.33
N ARG A 557 9.88 -21.26 -26.22
CA ARG A 557 10.53 -22.58 -26.32
C ARG A 557 9.98 -23.55 -25.29
N GLN A 558 9.80 -23.11 -24.05
CA GLN A 558 9.28 -23.97 -22.99
C GLN A 558 7.80 -24.28 -23.20
N ARG A 559 7.02 -23.36 -23.76
CA ARG A 559 5.62 -23.55 -24.12
C ARG A 559 5.48 -24.64 -25.17
N LEU A 560 6.27 -24.59 -26.24
CA LEU A 560 6.33 -25.62 -27.27
C LEU A 560 6.67 -27.01 -26.69
N ALA A 561 7.69 -27.07 -25.83
CA ALA A 561 8.08 -28.30 -25.17
C ALA A 561 7.00 -28.86 -24.22
N SER A 562 6.36 -27.99 -23.43
CA SER A 562 5.28 -28.38 -22.51
C SER A 562 4.03 -28.83 -23.25
N THR A 563 3.69 -28.16 -24.37
CA THR A 563 2.58 -28.56 -25.24
C THR A 563 2.80 -29.95 -25.82
N ALA A 564 4.00 -30.23 -26.35
CA ALA A 564 4.33 -31.54 -26.87
C ALA A 564 4.28 -32.63 -25.80
N GLU A 565 4.80 -32.34 -24.60
CA GLU A 565 4.76 -33.28 -23.46
C GLU A 565 3.34 -33.54 -22.98
N LEU A 566 2.50 -32.54 -22.84
CA LEU A 566 1.10 -32.66 -22.40
C LEU A 566 0.26 -33.40 -23.44
N ASN A 567 0.43 -33.09 -24.73
CA ASN A 567 -0.28 -33.78 -25.81
C ASN A 567 0.12 -35.29 -25.91
N LYS A 568 1.37 -35.63 -25.56
CA LYS A 568 1.82 -37.01 -25.47
C LYS A 568 1.25 -37.72 -24.25
N LYS A 569 1.19 -37.07 -23.09
CA LYS A 569 0.74 -37.67 -21.83
C LYS A 569 -0.78 -37.76 -21.69
N LYS A 570 -1.48 -36.71 -22.16
CA LYS A 570 -2.92 -36.52 -22.04
C LYS A 570 -3.48 -35.93 -23.34
N PRO A 571 -3.55 -36.70 -24.46
CA PRO A 571 -4.08 -36.18 -25.70
C PRO A 571 -5.55 -35.76 -25.54
N LEU A 572 -5.92 -34.63 -26.11
CA LEU A 572 -7.32 -34.23 -26.21
C LEU A 572 -8.02 -35.16 -27.22
N LYS A 573 -9.20 -35.67 -26.87
CA LYS A 573 -10.03 -36.45 -27.78
C LYS A 573 -10.56 -35.56 -28.93
N PRO A 574 -10.90 -36.14 -30.10
CA PRO A 574 -11.36 -35.34 -31.24
C PRO A 574 -12.57 -34.44 -30.95
N GLU A 575 -13.50 -34.89 -30.11
CA GLU A 575 -14.64 -34.11 -29.64
C GLU A 575 -14.23 -32.98 -28.70
N GLU A 576 -13.22 -33.17 -27.84
CA GLU A 576 -12.68 -32.17 -26.91
C GLU A 576 -11.86 -31.09 -27.64
N GLN A 577 -11.28 -31.42 -28.81
CA GLN A 577 -10.54 -30.46 -29.63
C GLN A 577 -11.45 -29.38 -30.27
N LYS A 578 -12.74 -29.63 -30.34
CA LYS A 578 -13.76 -28.68 -30.85
C LYS A 578 -14.42 -27.84 -29.76
N ASP A 579 -14.15 -28.15 -28.48
CA ASP A 579 -14.74 -27.47 -27.33
C ASP A 579 -13.81 -26.32 -26.88
N PRO A 580 -14.21 -25.03 -27.00
CA PRO A 580 -13.41 -23.89 -26.56
C PRO A 580 -13.02 -23.95 -25.09
N ALA A 581 -13.89 -24.46 -24.21
CA ALA A 581 -13.63 -24.56 -22.77
C ALA A 581 -12.51 -25.59 -22.48
N LYS A 582 -12.46 -26.71 -23.23
CA LYS A 582 -11.38 -27.70 -23.14
C LYS A 582 -10.06 -27.16 -23.65
N TRP A 583 -10.09 -26.34 -24.69
CA TRP A 583 -8.88 -25.67 -25.16
C TRP A 583 -8.38 -24.67 -24.15
N ALA A 584 -9.21 -23.81 -23.58
CA ALA A 584 -8.82 -22.87 -22.54
C ALA A 584 -8.21 -23.59 -21.33
N ALA A 585 -8.83 -24.69 -20.86
CA ALA A 585 -8.29 -25.51 -19.79
C ALA A 585 -6.93 -26.13 -20.16
N ARG A 586 -6.74 -26.58 -21.41
CA ARG A 586 -5.47 -27.10 -21.90
C ARG A 586 -4.39 -26.01 -21.96
N GLU A 587 -4.74 -24.82 -22.40
CA GLU A 587 -3.83 -23.68 -22.44
C GLU A 587 -3.38 -23.31 -21.04
N GLN A 588 -4.29 -23.30 -20.07
CA GLN A 588 -3.95 -23.09 -18.66
C GLN A 588 -3.01 -24.18 -18.12
N GLU A 589 -3.25 -25.49 -18.44
CA GLU A 589 -2.32 -26.58 -18.05
C GLU A 589 -0.91 -26.37 -18.64
N ILE A 590 -0.82 -25.88 -19.88
CA ILE A 590 0.46 -25.57 -20.55
C ILE A 590 1.17 -24.45 -19.83
N GLU A 591 0.50 -23.34 -19.58
CA GLU A 591 1.08 -22.17 -18.88
C GLU A 591 1.53 -22.51 -17.45
N GLU A 592 0.76 -23.31 -16.72
CA GLU A 592 1.17 -23.83 -15.39
C GLU A 592 2.45 -24.69 -15.49
N ALA A 593 2.56 -25.53 -16.52
CA ALA A 593 3.74 -26.34 -16.73
C ALA A 593 4.97 -25.49 -17.13
N VAL A 594 4.78 -24.44 -17.94
CA VAL A 594 5.83 -23.47 -18.30
C VAL A 594 6.33 -22.76 -17.04
N HIS A 595 5.40 -22.19 -16.27
CA HIS A 595 5.72 -21.50 -15.04
C HIS A 595 6.48 -22.40 -14.03
N ALA A 596 5.98 -23.62 -13.80
CA ALA A 596 6.62 -24.57 -12.90
C ALA A 596 8.08 -24.92 -13.29
N LYS A 597 8.36 -24.99 -14.58
CA LYS A 597 9.71 -25.30 -15.10
C LYS A 597 10.65 -24.09 -15.10
N LEU A 598 10.13 -22.88 -15.25
CA LEU A 598 10.94 -21.67 -15.38
C LEU A 598 11.13 -20.90 -14.08
N LYS A 599 10.23 -21.04 -13.09
CA LYS A 599 10.28 -20.30 -11.82
C LYS A 599 11.61 -20.41 -11.06
N GLY A 600 12.38 -21.49 -11.26
CA GLY A 600 13.70 -21.64 -10.65
C GLY A 600 14.69 -20.54 -11.07
N ASN A 601 14.54 -19.99 -12.30
CA ASN A 601 15.37 -18.91 -12.80
C ASN A 601 15.10 -17.60 -12.07
N VAL A 602 13.87 -17.34 -11.62
CA VAL A 602 13.49 -16.12 -10.89
C VAL A 602 14.31 -15.97 -9.61
N SER A 603 14.62 -17.08 -8.92
CA SER A 603 15.43 -17.07 -7.70
C SER A 603 16.83 -16.48 -7.91
N LEU A 604 17.40 -16.63 -9.12
CA LEU A 604 18.70 -16.03 -9.46
C LEU A 604 18.61 -14.49 -9.52
N PHE A 605 17.56 -13.97 -10.15
CA PHE A 605 17.32 -12.53 -10.22
C PHE A 605 17.03 -11.94 -8.84
N ILE A 606 16.20 -12.61 -8.03
CA ILE A 606 15.94 -12.19 -6.64
C ILE A 606 17.26 -12.12 -5.84
N LYS A 607 18.17 -13.10 -6.01
CA LYS A 607 19.46 -13.10 -5.32
C LYS A 607 20.36 -11.95 -5.77
N LEU A 608 20.32 -11.56 -7.05
CA LEU A 608 21.16 -10.51 -7.60
C LEU A 608 20.61 -9.10 -7.41
N PHE A 609 19.29 -8.95 -7.47
CA PHE A 609 18.61 -7.65 -7.55
C PHE A 609 17.65 -7.38 -6.38
N GLY A 610 17.29 -8.39 -5.57
CA GLY A 610 16.35 -8.23 -4.48
C GLY A 610 16.98 -7.63 -3.24
N ALA A 611 16.26 -6.75 -2.56
CA ALA A 611 16.64 -6.22 -1.26
C ALA A 611 16.41 -7.23 -0.13
N ALA A 612 17.16 -7.10 0.97
CA ALA A 612 16.94 -7.91 2.17
C ALA A 612 15.67 -7.50 2.90
N ALA A 613 15.12 -8.42 3.70
CA ALA A 613 13.95 -8.11 4.53
C ALA A 613 14.22 -6.94 5.49
N GLY A 614 13.30 -5.99 5.57
CA GLY A 614 13.41 -4.77 6.37
C GLY A 614 14.17 -3.63 5.67
N GLN A 615 14.59 -3.82 4.41
CA GLN A 615 15.09 -2.77 3.54
C GLN A 615 14.00 -2.36 2.54
N PRO A 616 14.03 -1.13 2.00
CA PRO A 616 13.14 -0.75 0.90
C PRO A 616 13.25 -1.76 -0.24
N GLN A 617 12.11 -2.23 -0.74
CA GLN A 617 12.05 -3.28 -1.76
C GLN A 617 11.99 -2.74 -3.18
N ASP A 618 11.73 -1.45 -3.32
CA ASP A 618 11.60 -0.65 -4.54
C ASP A 618 12.87 0.14 -4.89
N ASP A 619 13.86 0.19 -4.01
CA ASP A 619 15.13 0.85 -4.29
C ASP A 619 15.98 0.07 -5.29
N PHE A 620 16.53 0.81 -6.26
CA PHE A 620 17.47 0.27 -7.25
C PHE A 620 18.92 0.49 -6.79
N PHE A 621 19.61 -0.62 -6.52
CA PHE A 621 21.05 -0.60 -6.20
C PHE A 621 21.84 -1.25 -7.32
N ALA A 622 22.64 -0.45 -8.05
CA ALA A 622 23.54 -0.97 -9.06
C ALA A 622 24.77 -1.63 -8.41
N THR A 623 25.03 -2.89 -8.75
CA THR A 623 26.22 -3.62 -8.27
C THR A 623 27.05 -4.19 -9.42
N ALA A 624 28.34 -4.42 -9.17
CA ALA A 624 29.23 -5.06 -10.14
C ALA A 624 28.73 -6.46 -10.57
N ASP A 625 28.17 -7.23 -9.63
CA ASP A 625 27.64 -8.57 -9.93
C ASP A 625 26.45 -8.53 -10.87
N GLN A 626 25.56 -7.54 -10.75
CA GLN A 626 24.46 -7.30 -11.66
C GLN A 626 24.94 -6.97 -13.07
N ALA A 627 25.93 -6.06 -13.18
CA ALA A 627 26.54 -5.70 -14.46
C ALA A 627 27.24 -6.91 -15.13
N LEU A 628 28.00 -7.68 -14.34
CA LEU A 628 28.67 -8.89 -14.81
C LEU A 628 27.71 -9.99 -15.22
N PHE A 629 26.58 -10.13 -14.55
CA PHE A 629 25.52 -11.08 -14.94
C PHE A 629 25.01 -10.80 -16.37
N PHE A 630 24.71 -9.54 -16.66
CA PHE A 630 24.25 -9.14 -17.99
C PHE A 630 25.38 -9.17 -19.04
N ALA A 631 26.59 -8.76 -18.69
CA ALA A 631 27.71 -8.73 -19.63
C ALA A 631 28.27 -10.12 -19.95
N ASN A 632 28.42 -10.99 -18.94
CA ASN A 632 29.16 -12.25 -19.07
C ASN A 632 28.39 -13.48 -18.60
N GLY A 633 27.13 -13.35 -18.13
CA GLY A 633 26.38 -14.45 -17.57
C GLY A 633 26.14 -15.58 -18.56
N GLY A 634 26.73 -16.76 -18.28
CA GLY A 634 26.57 -17.94 -19.14
C GLY A 634 25.11 -18.36 -19.33
N GLN A 635 24.27 -18.09 -18.34
CA GLN A 635 22.85 -18.41 -18.40
C GLN A 635 22.12 -17.54 -19.43
N LEU A 636 22.31 -16.22 -19.41
CA LEU A 636 21.73 -15.31 -20.38
C LEU A 636 22.20 -15.66 -21.80
N ARG A 637 23.53 -15.87 -21.98
CA ARG A 637 24.10 -16.32 -23.28
C ARG A 637 23.44 -17.61 -23.78
N SER A 638 23.14 -18.56 -22.90
CA SER A 638 22.45 -19.80 -23.27
C SER A 638 21.03 -19.61 -23.76
N TRP A 639 20.35 -18.56 -23.26
CA TRP A 639 19.01 -18.18 -23.68
C TRP A 639 18.99 -17.46 -25.03
N LEU A 640 20.05 -16.72 -25.33
CA LEU A 640 20.23 -16.02 -26.60
C LEU A 640 20.65 -16.96 -27.74
N ALA A 641 21.25 -18.10 -27.46
CA ALA A 641 21.65 -19.07 -28.50
C ALA A 641 20.43 -19.58 -29.27
N PRO A 642 20.44 -19.58 -30.63
CA PRO A 642 19.33 -20.02 -31.46
C PRO A 642 18.95 -21.47 -31.18
N ARG A 643 17.74 -21.68 -30.68
CA ARG A 643 17.32 -23.02 -30.21
C ARG A 643 15.82 -23.13 -30.01
N GLY A 644 15.21 -24.12 -30.64
CA GLY A 644 13.86 -24.60 -30.33
C GLY A 644 12.77 -23.55 -30.40
N GLY A 645 12.83 -22.62 -31.36
CA GLY A 645 11.83 -21.59 -31.60
C GLY A 645 11.94 -20.35 -30.70
N ASN A 646 13.07 -20.18 -29.98
CA ASN A 646 13.31 -18.94 -29.23
C ASN A 646 13.45 -17.74 -30.18
N LEU A 647 13.52 -16.50 -29.66
CA LEU A 647 13.54 -15.29 -30.49
C LEU A 647 14.68 -15.33 -31.53
N ALA A 648 15.90 -15.70 -31.14
CA ALA A 648 17.03 -15.78 -32.07
C ALA A 648 16.78 -16.79 -33.19
N ASP A 649 16.20 -17.95 -32.89
CA ASP A 649 15.87 -18.97 -33.90
C ASP A 649 14.78 -18.50 -34.88
N ARG A 650 13.82 -17.69 -34.41
CA ARG A 650 12.80 -17.08 -35.28
C ARG A 650 13.40 -16.00 -36.17
N LEU A 651 14.18 -15.07 -35.61
CA LEU A 651 14.78 -13.95 -36.37
C LEU A 651 15.77 -14.39 -37.44
N ILE A 652 16.53 -15.47 -37.21
CA ILE A 652 17.46 -16.02 -38.21
C ILE A 652 16.73 -16.44 -39.51
N LYS A 653 15.51 -16.93 -39.39
CA LYS A 653 14.67 -17.40 -40.49
C LYS A 653 13.97 -16.28 -41.25
N MET A 654 13.97 -15.07 -40.73
CA MET A 654 13.37 -13.91 -41.38
C MET A 654 14.34 -13.29 -42.38
N GLU A 655 13.89 -13.12 -43.64
CA GLU A 655 14.72 -12.58 -44.71
C GLU A 655 14.64 -11.06 -44.81
N GLN A 656 13.46 -10.48 -44.50
CA GLN A 656 13.22 -9.05 -44.64
C GLN A 656 13.71 -8.31 -43.41
N PRO A 657 14.69 -7.38 -43.50
CA PRO A 657 15.23 -6.66 -42.35
C PRO A 657 14.18 -5.87 -41.58
N GLU A 658 13.21 -5.28 -42.28
CA GLU A 658 12.12 -4.50 -41.70
C GLU A 658 11.24 -5.37 -40.76
N ALA A 659 10.82 -6.53 -41.26
CA ALA A 659 10.01 -7.48 -40.49
C ALA A 659 10.79 -8.08 -39.31
N LEU A 660 12.10 -8.36 -39.51
CA LEU A 660 13.00 -8.83 -38.46
C LEU A 660 13.14 -7.79 -37.37
N THR A 661 13.34 -6.51 -37.74
CA THR A 661 13.47 -5.42 -36.78
C THR A 661 12.19 -5.21 -36.00
N GLU A 662 11.02 -5.24 -36.68
CA GLU A 662 9.72 -5.13 -35.97
C GLU A 662 9.52 -6.26 -34.96
N GLU A 663 9.78 -7.51 -35.35
CA GLU A 663 9.66 -8.66 -34.44
C GLU A 663 10.63 -8.56 -33.27
N LEU A 664 11.87 -8.08 -33.49
CA LEU A 664 12.86 -7.85 -32.42
C LEU A 664 12.38 -6.81 -31.43
N TYR A 665 11.94 -5.64 -31.89
CA TYR A 665 11.53 -4.53 -31.03
C TYR A 665 10.22 -4.82 -30.29
N LEU A 666 9.23 -5.43 -30.94
CA LEU A 666 8.00 -5.86 -30.31
C LEU A 666 8.25 -6.92 -29.22
N SER A 667 9.16 -7.88 -29.49
CA SER A 667 9.48 -8.94 -28.52
C SER A 667 10.23 -8.44 -27.29
N VAL A 668 11.08 -7.41 -27.43
CA VAL A 668 11.96 -6.95 -26.35
C VAL A 668 11.46 -5.67 -25.70
N LEU A 669 11.09 -4.67 -26.49
CA LEU A 669 10.74 -3.33 -26.02
C LEU A 669 9.23 -3.04 -26.04
N THR A 670 8.42 -3.95 -26.59
CA THR A 670 6.94 -3.81 -26.66
C THR A 670 6.49 -2.63 -27.54
N ARG A 671 7.35 -2.15 -28.42
CA ARG A 671 7.04 -1.05 -29.35
C ARG A 671 7.53 -1.34 -30.76
N ARG A 672 7.01 -0.61 -31.73
CA ARG A 672 7.55 -0.62 -33.07
C ARG A 672 8.88 0.14 -33.14
N PRO A 673 9.82 -0.29 -34.04
CA PRO A 673 11.04 0.45 -34.26
C PRO A 673 10.77 1.74 -35.04
N THR A 674 11.58 2.75 -34.79
CA THR A 674 11.64 3.95 -35.64
C THR A 674 12.31 3.65 -36.99
N ALA A 675 12.13 4.54 -37.97
CA ALA A 675 12.80 4.40 -39.27
C ALA A 675 14.33 4.36 -39.13
N GLN A 676 14.89 5.11 -38.18
CA GLN A 676 16.34 5.10 -37.92
C GLN A 676 16.81 3.75 -37.35
N GLU A 677 16.07 3.20 -36.38
CA GLU A 677 16.39 1.88 -35.80
C GLU A 677 16.31 0.76 -36.82
N VAL A 678 15.37 0.82 -37.78
CA VAL A 678 15.32 -0.13 -38.91
C VAL A 678 16.57 -0.01 -39.78
N ALA A 679 17.01 1.21 -40.08
CA ALA A 679 18.24 1.45 -40.86
C ALA A 679 19.47 0.92 -40.10
N ASP A 680 19.60 1.22 -38.82
CA ASP A 680 20.73 0.78 -37.98
C ASP A 680 20.83 -0.75 -37.90
N VAL A 681 19.69 -1.44 -37.71
CA VAL A 681 19.65 -2.91 -37.71
C VAL A 681 20.05 -3.50 -39.03
N LYS A 682 19.58 -2.92 -40.15
CA LYS A 682 19.96 -3.35 -41.51
C LYS A 682 21.44 -3.20 -41.76
N ASP A 683 22.02 -2.04 -41.40
CA ASP A 683 23.45 -1.76 -41.56
C ASP A 683 24.29 -2.68 -40.66
N TYR A 684 23.84 -2.94 -39.46
CA TYR A 684 24.51 -3.87 -38.53
C TYR A 684 24.52 -5.31 -39.10
N LEU A 685 23.38 -5.81 -39.59
CA LEU A 685 23.26 -7.14 -40.19
C LEU A 685 24.18 -7.27 -41.44
N THR A 686 24.30 -6.20 -42.21
CA THR A 686 25.15 -6.17 -43.44
C THR A 686 26.65 -6.14 -43.07
N SER A 687 27.01 -5.48 -41.98
CA SER A 687 28.39 -5.35 -41.51
C SER A 687 28.96 -6.64 -40.90
N ARG A 688 28.09 -7.58 -40.48
CA ARG A 688 28.49 -8.82 -39.83
C ARG A 688 28.53 -10.01 -40.79
N LYS A 689 29.56 -10.85 -40.65
CA LYS A 689 29.70 -12.07 -41.46
C LYS A 689 28.68 -13.14 -41.07
N GLU A 690 28.40 -13.24 -39.77
CA GLU A 690 27.55 -14.29 -39.18
C GLU A 690 26.23 -13.70 -38.70
N LYS A 691 25.15 -13.87 -39.47
CA LYS A 691 23.80 -13.40 -39.13
C LYS A 691 23.34 -13.86 -37.71
N SER A 692 23.67 -15.10 -37.33
CA SER A 692 23.32 -15.67 -36.06
C SER A 692 23.96 -14.92 -34.89
N ALA A 693 25.24 -14.55 -35.03
CA ALA A 693 25.95 -13.79 -34.00
C ALA A 693 25.38 -12.35 -33.89
N ALA A 694 25.15 -11.70 -35.04
CA ALA A 694 24.57 -10.36 -35.09
C ALA A 694 23.20 -10.30 -34.38
N ILE A 695 22.32 -11.27 -34.59
CA ILE A 695 21.02 -11.37 -33.97
C ILE A 695 21.14 -11.54 -32.43
N GLN A 696 22.03 -12.41 -31.97
CA GLN A 696 22.26 -12.58 -30.52
C GLN A 696 22.78 -11.31 -29.88
N GLU A 697 23.70 -10.59 -30.54
CA GLU A 697 24.24 -9.32 -30.05
C GLU A 697 23.17 -8.22 -29.99
N MET A 698 22.28 -8.14 -31.00
CA MET A 698 21.16 -7.18 -30.98
C MET A 698 20.15 -7.46 -29.88
N ILE A 699 19.74 -8.72 -29.69
CA ILE A 699 18.83 -9.09 -28.58
C ILE A 699 19.50 -8.75 -27.25
N TRP A 700 20.80 -9.10 -27.11
CA TRP A 700 21.55 -8.78 -25.89
C TRP A 700 21.60 -7.27 -25.63
N ALA A 701 21.90 -6.46 -26.64
CA ALA A 701 21.98 -5.01 -26.52
C ALA A 701 20.65 -4.41 -26.04
N LEU A 702 19.52 -4.84 -26.63
CA LEU A 702 18.19 -4.35 -26.22
C LEU A 702 17.79 -4.81 -24.82
N VAL A 703 18.02 -6.08 -24.46
CA VAL A 703 17.71 -6.60 -23.11
C VAL A 703 18.56 -5.93 -22.03
N THR A 704 19.76 -5.44 -22.38
CA THR A 704 20.64 -4.73 -21.45
C THR A 704 20.44 -3.22 -21.44
N SER A 705 19.62 -2.67 -22.33
CA SER A 705 19.32 -1.24 -22.40
C SER A 705 18.56 -0.73 -21.18
N SER A 706 18.66 0.56 -20.90
CA SER A 706 17.85 1.22 -19.89
C SER A 706 16.36 1.12 -20.21
N GLU A 707 15.97 1.27 -21.48
CA GLU A 707 14.58 1.16 -21.92
C GLU A 707 13.95 -0.19 -21.54
N PHE A 708 14.70 -1.30 -21.62
CA PHE A 708 14.18 -2.60 -21.21
C PHE A 708 14.03 -2.72 -19.68
N ARG A 709 14.93 -2.10 -18.92
CA ARG A 709 15.02 -2.29 -17.46
C ARG A 709 14.02 -1.45 -16.67
N PHE A 710 13.39 -0.48 -17.30
CA PHE A 710 12.44 0.41 -16.67
C PHE A 710 11.05 0.23 -17.26
N GLN A 711 10.07 0.49 -16.41
CA GLN A 711 8.67 0.65 -16.78
C GLN A 711 8.46 2.14 -17.09
N HIS A 712 7.92 2.46 -18.25
CA HIS A 712 7.73 3.83 -18.72
C HIS A 712 6.33 4.06 -19.31
#